data_ee5cda0a99bed76c3d9ab8465618c1ea
#
_entry.id   ee5cda0a99bed76c3d9ab8465618c1ea
#
_cell.length_a   1.000
_cell.length_b   1.000
_cell.length_c   1.000
_cell.angle_alpha   90.00
_cell.angle_beta   90.00
_cell.angle_gamma   90.00
#
_symmetry.space_group_name_H-M   'P 1'
#
loop_
_entity.id
_entity.type
_entity.pdbx_description
1 polymer ?
#
loop_
_entity_poly.entity_id
_entity_poly.type
_entity_poly.pdbx_seq_one_letter_code
_entity_poly.pdbx_strand_id
1 'polypeptide(L)'
;MQIYKYINARDSISFQCTDILHVLNAASNFKRWFKISLIFSIDCNVASRFAHTVMTSTALNKANVSQEVFFEVELPKTAFITNFSMSIEGKTYVGEVKEKEKAKKQYEKAVSSGQTAGLVKASGRKMEKFSVSVNIAAHSGVTFTLTYEELLQRRFGNYEIMIRVKPKQLVQEFQIVADIHEPQGIAFLDAYGTFITNELLPLVEKTVTDKKAHVSFSPTIDQQRKCPDCDGTLIDGDFFIKYDVKRTQGIGDVQIVNGYFVHFFAPSDLPQVPKNVIFCIDVSGSMYGKKIMQTKEALLSILKDLPENDYFGIVIFSNDINVWRPYLSQATPENIQLAQKFIMSLQAGGGTNLHDGVIKSIEMLYKEMKTNSLADNSVPMIILLTDGVPNTWPRDLPQIQESIRDAIGGNITLFCLGFGYDVDYPFLDVLAKQNNGLARRIYEDSDAVLQLQGFYDEVASPLLSEVHFNYPDNTVSALTGSYFKQLFNGSEIVVAGRLNDIAMNDFPIEVSALGTTFPDEEYIFGDFTERLWAYLTIQQLLDKKSGSAEERVNATAEALELSLKYNFVTPLTSMVVIKPQKEEKPEDALIADKLTEELTYQPTDMEGIDGDPHFIIELPDQNDALCFNIDEKPGTIFNLVKDPLTGIVVNGQTIGDKKVDPGTRVNTYFGSFGIIHDKFGIRLMVSTQKILVCANYKGSSSFSSMDLQVTKDRSLTVSLRNSVKFVIILHKVWKKHPYHQDYLGFYTLDSHFFSQSVHGLIGQFYNGVEFEVSEVFPGQDEGKPDALMFVKGHRVVVTRGWQKDFRQDVKNGENVPCWFIHHNGTGLIDGVHTDYIVSGLFKTI
;
A
#
# COMPACT_ATOMS: atom_id res chain seq x y z
N MET A 1 0.59 -37.67 16.44
CA MET A 1 0.09 -38.60 15.44
C MET A 1 -1.26 -39.15 15.92
N GLN A 2 -2.35 -38.47 15.56
CA GLN A 2 -3.72 -38.97 15.80
C GLN A 2 -4.42 -39.06 14.44
N ILE A 3 -4.59 -40.28 13.97
CA ILE A 3 -5.31 -40.61 12.74
C ILE A 3 -6.78 -40.78 13.15
N TYR A 4 -7.66 -39.85 12.74
CA TYR A 4 -9.09 -40.08 12.87
C TYR A 4 -9.60 -40.83 11.66
N LYS A 5 -9.88 -42.14 11.87
CA LYS A 5 -10.67 -42.95 10.96
C LYS A 5 -12.15 -42.69 11.19
N TYR A 6 -12.83 -41.99 10.28
CA TYR A 6 -14.28 -42.07 10.20
C TYR A 6 -14.70 -43.17 9.24
N ILE A 7 -15.18 -44.27 9.79
CA ILE A 7 -15.84 -45.33 9.04
C ILE A 7 -17.33 -45.04 9.08
N ASN A 8 -17.90 -44.57 7.98
CA ASN A 8 -19.36 -44.56 7.79
C ASN A 8 -19.71 -45.87 7.06
N ALA A 9 -20.21 -46.83 7.82
CA ALA A 9 -20.69 -48.10 7.32
C ALA A 9 -22.06 -47.91 6.66
N ARG A 10 -22.11 -47.68 5.34
CA ARG A 10 -23.27 -47.97 4.47
C ARG A 10 -23.05 -47.55 3.01
N ASP A 11 -21.91 -47.69 2.43
CA ASP A 11 -21.73 -47.81 0.97
C ASP A 11 -20.36 -48.40 0.69
N SER A 12 -20.29 -49.36 -0.21
CA SER A 12 -19.10 -50.17 -0.48
C SER A 12 -17.95 -49.46 -1.22
N ILE A 13 -17.75 -48.18 -0.99
CA ILE A 13 -16.67 -47.37 -1.52
C ILE A 13 -15.91 -46.75 -0.33
N SER A 14 -14.68 -47.23 -0.07
CA SER A 14 -13.83 -46.66 0.98
C SER A 14 -13.15 -45.39 0.49
N PHE A 15 -13.50 -44.22 1.07
CA PHE A 15 -12.77 -42.97 0.90
C PHE A 15 -11.72 -42.84 2.01
N GLN A 16 -10.48 -42.53 1.63
CA GLN A 16 -9.48 -42.09 2.60
C GLN A 16 -9.39 -40.53 2.54
N CYS A 17 -9.57 -39.90 3.69
CA CYS A 17 -9.45 -38.44 3.84
C CYS A 17 -8.10 -38.09 4.48
N THR A 18 -7.38 -37.16 3.88
CA THR A 18 -6.08 -36.72 4.35
C THR A 18 -6.12 -35.20 4.57
N ASP A 19 -5.60 -34.73 5.71
CA ASP A 19 -5.47 -33.31 6.01
C ASP A 19 -4.26 -32.74 5.23
N ILE A 20 -4.51 -31.82 4.32
CA ILE A 20 -3.49 -31.23 3.45
C ILE A 20 -2.45 -30.42 4.24
N LEU A 21 -2.83 -29.78 5.36
CA LEU A 21 -1.86 -29.07 6.20
C LEU A 21 -0.81 -30.02 6.79
N HIS A 22 -1.19 -31.26 7.09
CA HIS A 22 -0.24 -32.30 7.50
C HIS A 22 0.57 -32.87 6.34
N VAL A 23 -0.01 -32.98 5.14
CA VAL A 23 0.68 -33.44 3.94
C VAL A 23 1.67 -32.40 3.44
N LEU A 24 1.36 -31.11 3.54
CA LEU A 24 2.28 -30.03 3.19
C LEU A 24 3.47 -29.96 4.16
N ASN A 25 3.30 -30.32 5.44
CA ASN A 25 4.41 -30.48 6.38
C ASN A 25 5.22 -31.79 6.18
N ALA A 26 4.59 -32.86 5.65
CA ALA A 26 5.28 -34.10 5.26
C ALA A 26 5.88 -34.02 3.85
N ALA A 27 5.39 -33.14 2.99
CA ALA A 27 5.91 -32.86 1.64
C ALA A 27 7.24 -32.09 1.63
N SER A 28 7.83 -31.79 2.81
CA SER A 28 9.24 -31.39 2.89
C SER A 28 10.18 -32.38 2.18
N ASN A 29 9.78 -33.66 2.02
CA ASN A 29 10.48 -34.66 1.21
C ASN A 29 10.11 -34.68 -0.28
N PHE A 30 9.01 -33.98 -0.70
CA PHE A 30 8.61 -33.80 -2.10
C PHE A 30 9.24 -32.58 -2.77
N LYS A 31 9.89 -31.68 -2.00
CA LYS A 31 10.63 -30.48 -2.47
C LYS A 31 11.84 -30.79 -3.39
N ARG A 32 12.14 -32.04 -3.68
CA ARG A 32 13.26 -32.42 -4.55
C ARG A 32 13.05 -32.16 -6.06
N TRP A 33 11.86 -31.69 -6.49
CA TRP A 33 11.51 -31.55 -7.92
C TRP A 33 11.38 -30.12 -8.44
N PHE A 34 11.37 -29.09 -7.57
CA PHE A 34 11.31 -27.70 -7.99
C PHE A 34 12.69 -27.05 -7.80
N LYS A 35 13.52 -27.07 -8.86
CA LYS A 35 14.82 -26.39 -8.85
C LYS A 35 14.76 -25.13 -9.71
N ILE A 36 14.25 -24.03 -9.14
CA ILE A 36 14.55 -22.69 -9.64
C ILE A 36 15.82 -22.24 -8.94
N SER A 37 16.86 -21.90 -9.71
CA SER A 37 18.05 -21.24 -9.20
C SER A 37 17.86 -19.75 -9.35
N LEU A 38 18.04 -18.99 -8.27
CA LEU A 38 17.95 -17.53 -8.28
C LEU A 38 19.34 -16.92 -8.15
N ILE A 39 19.59 -15.86 -8.92
CA ILE A 39 20.68 -14.92 -8.76
C ILE A 39 20.03 -13.56 -8.48
N PHE A 40 20.54 -12.81 -7.52
CA PHE A 40 19.99 -11.53 -7.14
C PHE A 40 21.10 -10.54 -6.82
N SER A 41 21.16 -9.45 -7.57
CA SER A 41 22.14 -8.37 -7.40
C SER A 41 21.42 -7.04 -7.27
N ILE A 42 21.91 -6.20 -6.38
CA ILE A 42 21.49 -4.80 -6.21
C ILE A 42 22.72 -3.93 -6.26
N ASP A 43 22.76 -3.01 -7.23
CA ASP A 43 23.83 -2.06 -7.47
C ASP A 43 23.26 -0.65 -7.27
N CYS A 44 23.68 0.05 -6.21
CA CYS A 44 23.24 1.39 -5.85
C CYS A 44 24.39 2.38 -6.03
N ASN A 45 24.26 3.32 -6.95
CA ASN A 45 25.22 4.40 -7.18
C ASN A 45 24.63 5.71 -6.67
N VAL A 46 25.29 6.37 -5.72
CA VAL A 46 24.88 7.66 -5.17
C VAL A 46 25.88 8.73 -5.58
N ALA A 47 25.38 9.78 -6.21
CA ALA A 47 26.12 11.00 -6.49
C ALA A 47 25.39 12.17 -5.86
N SER A 48 26.03 12.87 -4.92
CA SER A 48 25.45 14.06 -4.29
C SER A 48 24.02 13.84 -3.81
N ARG A 49 23.82 12.86 -2.95
CA ARG A 49 22.51 12.46 -2.36
C ARG A 49 21.51 11.87 -3.36
N PHE A 50 21.79 11.90 -4.67
CA PHE A 50 20.90 11.31 -5.67
C PHE A 50 21.30 9.86 -5.95
N ALA A 51 20.45 8.93 -5.56
CA ALA A 51 20.68 7.50 -5.67
C ALA A 51 20.05 6.93 -6.95
N HIS A 52 20.87 6.20 -7.72
CA HIS A 52 20.47 5.41 -8.87
C HIS A 52 20.67 3.93 -8.55
N THR A 53 19.59 3.19 -8.42
CA THR A 53 19.62 1.78 -8.00
C THR A 53 19.16 0.86 -9.10
N VAL A 54 19.94 -0.16 -9.39
CA VAL A 54 19.65 -1.22 -10.36
C VAL A 54 19.50 -2.54 -9.61
N MET A 55 18.33 -3.15 -9.69
CA MET A 55 18.04 -4.48 -9.14
C MET A 55 17.96 -5.50 -10.26
N THR A 56 18.79 -6.51 -10.23
CA THR A 56 18.80 -7.60 -11.20
C THR A 56 18.46 -8.92 -10.53
N SER A 57 17.49 -9.63 -11.10
CA SER A 57 17.09 -10.96 -10.62
C SER A 57 17.04 -11.94 -11.79
N THR A 58 17.84 -12.99 -11.72
CA THR A 58 17.84 -14.06 -12.73
C THR A 58 17.25 -15.32 -12.12
N ALA A 59 16.20 -15.86 -12.75
CA ALA A 59 15.57 -17.11 -12.38
C ALA A 59 15.83 -18.16 -13.49
N LEU A 60 16.42 -19.29 -13.12
CA LEU A 60 16.67 -20.43 -14.02
C LEU A 60 15.78 -21.61 -13.63
N ASN A 61 14.89 -22.02 -14.53
CA ASN A 61 14.06 -23.21 -14.36
C ASN A 61 14.88 -24.46 -14.70
N LYS A 62 15.26 -25.22 -13.69
CA LYS A 62 15.99 -26.50 -13.84
C LYS A 62 15.04 -27.73 -13.92
N ALA A 63 13.74 -27.52 -13.93
CA ALA A 63 12.75 -28.58 -14.05
C ALA A 63 12.48 -28.95 -15.52
N ASN A 64 11.93 -30.15 -15.72
CA ASN A 64 11.53 -30.65 -17.04
C ASN A 64 10.14 -30.15 -17.50
N VAL A 65 9.53 -29.21 -16.74
CA VAL A 65 8.23 -28.61 -17.03
C VAL A 65 8.33 -27.09 -16.89
N SER A 66 7.45 -26.36 -17.58
CA SER A 66 7.36 -24.91 -17.43
C SER A 66 6.95 -24.53 -16.00
N GLN A 67 7.47 -23.41 -15.50
CA GLN A 67 7.19 -22.90 -14.15
C GLN A 67 6.96 -21.39 -14.16
N GLU A 68 5.98 -20.94 -13.40
CA GLU A 68 5.76 -19.53 -13.17
C GLU A 68 6.72 -19.00 -12.09
N VAL A 69 7.37 -17.88 -12.40
CA VAL A 69 8.29 -17.17 -11.51
C VAL A 69 7.79 -15.77 -11.28
N PHE A 70 7.78 -15.36 -10.02
CA PHE A 70 7.40 -14.02 -9.60
C PHE A 70 8.64 -13.22 -9.22
N PHE A 71 8.76 -12.03 -9.83
CA PHE A 71 9.66 -10.98 -9.40
C PHE A 71 8.86 -9.96 -8.60
N GLU A 72 9.17 -9.81 -7.31
CA GLU A 72 8.47 -8.93 -6.39
C GLU A 72 9.47 -8.12 -5.59
N VAL A 73 9.39 -6.80 -5.64
CA VAL A 73 10.22 -5.87 -4.88
C VAL A 73 9.37 -4.80 -4.19
N GLU A 74 9.84 -4.30 -3.06
CA GLU A 74 9.27 -3.16 -2.36
C GLU A 74 10.27 -2.00 -2.46
N LEU A 75 9.82 -0.84 -2.95
CA LEU A 75 10.64 0.34 -3.20
C LEU A 75 10.28 1.49 -2.26
N PRO A 76 11.22 2.38 -1.91
CA PRO A 76 10.90 3.62 -1.21
C PRO A 76 9.86 4.44 -1.98
N LYS A 77 8.96 5.12 -1.28
CA LYS A 77 7.93 5.99 -1.90
C LYS A 77 8.52 7.16 -2.68
N THR A 78 9.65 7.64 -2.20
CA THR A 78 10.43 8.71 -2.84
C THR A 78 11.04 8.29 -4.16
N ALA A 79 11.14 6.98 -4.43
CA ALA A 79 11.76 6.46 -5.62
C ALA A 79 10.85 6.52 -6.86
N PHE A 80 11.38 7.00 -7.97
CA PHE A 80 10.77 6.90 -9.29
C PHE A 80 11.41 5.75 -10.08
N ILE A 81 10.58 4.78 -10.53
CA ILE A 81 11.04 3.76 -11.47
C ILE A 81 11.33 4.44 -12.80
N THR A 82 12.53 4.19 -13.34
CA THR A 82 13.00 4.81 -14.59
C THR A 82 13.19 3.80 -15.72
N ASN A 83 13.43 2.53 -15.37
CA ASN A 83 13.56 1.47 -16.37
C ASN A 83 13.13 0.12 -15.77
N PHE A 84 12.51 -0.70 -16.61
CA PHE A 84 12.29 -2.11 -16.35
C PHE A 84 12.48 -2.90 -17.63
N SER A 85 13.25 -3.97 -17.56
CA SER A 85 13.42 -4.87 -18.70
C SER A 85 13.41 -6.34 -18.29
N MET A 86 13.04 -7.19 -19.24
CA MET A 86 13.07 -8.64 -19.11
C MET A 86 13.89 -9.25 -20.25
N SER A 87 14.86 -10.08 -19.94
CA SER A 87 15.58 -10.88 -20.92
C SER A 87 15.15 -12.34 -20.83
N ILE A 88 14.57 -12.87 -21.91
CA ILE A 88 14.10 -14.24 -22.03
C ILE A 88 14.71 -14.83 -23.30
N GLU A 89 15.42 -15.97 -23.18
CA GLU A 89 16.06 -16.67 -24.32
C GLU A 89 16.93 -15.73 -25.18
N GLY A 90 17.67 -14.85 -24.54
CA GLY A 90 18.58 -13.91 -25.20
C GLY A 90 17.91 -12.70 -25.86
N LYS A 91 16.59 -12.54 -25.71
CA LYS A 91 15.86 -11.35 -26.17
C LYS A 91 15.46 -10.48 -24.99
N THR A 92 15.79 -9.20 -25.09
CA THR A 92 15.42 -8.21 -24.06
C THR A 92 14.19 -7.42 -24.48
N TYR A 93 13.22 -7.35 -23.59
CA TYR A 93 11.98 -6.59 -23.69
C TYR A 93 12.07 -5.45 -22.69
N VAL A 94 12.01 -4.22 -23.19
CA VAL A 94 12.15 -3.00 -22.37
C VAL A 94 10.75 -2.40 -22.17
N GLY A 95 10.49 -1.92 -20.95
CA GLY A 95 9.25 -1.24 -20.60
C GLY A 95 9.20 0.18 -21.19
N GLU A 96 8.02 0.58 -21.66
CA GLU A 96 7.75 1.95 -22.12
C GLU A 96 6.90 2.69 -21.10
N VAL A 97 7.33 3.87 -20.67
CA VAL A 97 6.55 4.75 -19.80
C VAL A 97 5.52 5.51 -20.65
N LYS A 98 4.26 5.44 -20.25
CA LYS A 98 3.11 6.08 -20.92
C LYS A 98 2.20 6.74 -19.90
N GLU A 99 1.37 7.66 -20.36
CA GLU A 99 0.26 8.17 -19.54
C GLU A 99 -0.58 7.00 -18.99
N LYS A 100 -0.99 7.10 -17.73
CA LYS A 100 -1.61 6.01 -16.95
C LYS A 100 -2.78 5.33 -17.69
N GLU A 101 -3.71 6.12 -18.25
CA GLU A 101 -4.87 5.59 -18.97
C GLU A 101 -4.49 4.94 -20.32
N LYS A 102 -3.52 5.51 -21.03
CA LYS A 102 -3.01 4.92 -22.28
C LYS A 102 -2.28 3.61 -22.03
N ALA A 103 -1.47 3.56 -20.95
CA ALA A 103 -0.78 2.35 -20.52
C ALA A 103 -1.77 1.25 -20.14
N LYS A 104 -2.82 1.59 -19.37
CA LYS A 104 -3.89 0.67 -18.97
C LYS A 104 -4.63 0.10 -20.19
N LYS A 105 -5.07 0.95 -21.12
CA LYS A 105 -5.75 0.50 -22.35
C LYS A 105 -4.86 -0.40 -23.21
N GLN A 106 -3.56 -0.11 -23.32
CA GLN A 106 -2.62 -0.93 -24.08
C GLN A 106 -2.39 -2.29 -23.40
N TYR A 107 -2.30 -2.31 -22.08
CA TYR A 107 -2.21 -3.53 -21.28
C TYR A 107 -3.47 -4.40 -21.46
N GLU A 108 -4.66 -3.83 -21.27
CA GLU A 108 -5.94 -4.53 -21.45
C GLU A 108 -6.09 -5.09 -22.86
N LYS A 109 -5.70 -4.31 -23.88
CA LYS A 109 -5.70 -4.78 -25.27
C LYS A 109 -4.72 -5.93 -25.49
N ALA A 110 -3.53 -5.89 -24.91
CA ALA A 110 -2.55 -6.96 -25.00
C ALA A 110 -3.04 -8.23 -24.29
N VAL A 111 -3.60 -8.11 -23.09
CA VAL A 111 -4.17 -9.23 -22.32
C VAL A 111 -5.37 -9.84 -23.07
N SER A 112 -6.31 -9.04 -23.57
CA SER A 112 -7.48 -9.52 -24.31
C SER A 112 -7.13 -10.21 -25.64
N SER A 113 -5.98 -9.86 -26.23
CA SER A 113 -5.45 -10.55 -27.44
C SER A 113 -4.56 -11.76 -27.10
N GLY A 114 -4.50 -12.20 -25.84
CA GLY A 114 -3.65 -13.30 -25.39
C GLY A 114 -2.14 -13.01 -25.41
N GLN A 115 -1.77 -11.72 -25.51
CA GLN A 115 -0.37 -11.30 -25.47
C GLN A 115 0.10 -11.17 -24.02
N THR A 116 1.32 -11.52 -23.82
CA THR A 116 2.06 -11.30 -22.57
C THR A 116 2.32 -9.82 -22.35
N ALA A 117 1.75 -9.22 -21.30
CA ALA A 117 1.89 -7.80 -21.00
C ALA A 117 2.01 -7.54 -19.48
N GLY A 118 2.73 -6.48 -19.13
CA GLY A 118 2.92 -6.02 -17.78
C GLY A 118 2.61 -4.54 -17.62
N LEU A 119 1.99 -4.15 -16.51
CA LEU A 119 1.63 -2.78 -16.17
C LEU A 119 2.19 -2.39 -14.79
N VAL A 120 2.94 -1.29 -14.73
CA VAL A 120 3.53 -0.70 -13.51
C VAL A 120 2.74 0.54 -13.13
N LYS A 121 2.26 0.59 -11.88
CA LYS A 121 1.52 1.74 -11.32
C LYS A 121 2.13 2.18 -9.99
N ALA A 122 2.05 3.47 -9.64
CA ALA A 122 2.52 4.03 -8.38
C ALA A 122 1.42 4.02 -7.29
N SER A 123 1.75 3.75 -6.04
CA SER A 123 0.81 3.63 -4.92
C SER A 123 1.29 4.26 -3.59
N GLY A 124 0.35 4.43 -2.68
CA GLY A 124 0.37 5.37 -1.55
C GLY A 124 0.89 4.90 -0.16
N ARG A 125 1.88 3.99 0.03
CA ARG A 125 2.48 3.61 1.34
C ARG A 125 3.97 4.02 1.48
N LYS A 126 4.57 3.80 2.68
CA LYS A 126 6.02 4.02 2.93
C LYS A 126 6.92 3.29 1.94
N MET A 127 6.48 2.13 1.45
CA MET A 127 7.10 1.32 0.42
C MET A 127 6.07 1.02 -0.67
N GLU A 128 6.50 1.10 -1.93
CA GLU A 128 5.69 0.71 -3.06
C GLU A 128 6.06 -0.69 -3.51
N LYS A 129 5.04 -1.52 -3.79
CA LYS A 129 5.26 -2.90 -4.22
C LYS A 129 5.20 -2.98 -5.74
N PHE A 130 6.26 -3.53 -6.33
CA PHE A 130 6.37 -3.87 -7.74
C PHE A 130 6.36 -5.40 -7.89
N SER A 131 5.54 -5.93 -8.77
CA SER A 131 5.43 -7.38 -8.99
C SER A 131 5.28 -7.69 -10.48
N VAL A 132 6.03 -8.69 -10.94
CA VAL A 132 5.95 -9.23 -12.31
C VAL A 132 5.92 -10.75 -12.22
N SER A 133 5.03 -11.43 -12.96
CA SER A 133 5.07 -12.87 -13.13
C SER A 133 5.42 -13.28 -14.56
N VAL A 134 6.19 -14.36 -14.68
CA VAL A 134 6.61 -14.91 -15.98
C VAL A 134 6.57 -16.44 -15.91
N ASN A 135 5.96 -17.07 -16.88
CA ASN A 135 6.07 -18.51 -17.05
C ASN A 135 7.33 -18.86 -17.86
N ILE A 136 8.24 -19.61 -17.25
CA ILE A 136 9.54 -19.97 -17.82
C ILE A 136 9.47 -21.43 -18.32
N ALA A 137 9.83 -21.64 -19.58
CA ALA A 137 9.91 -22.99 -20.16
C ALA A 137 10.91 -23.89 -19.40
N ALA A 138 10.79 -25.20 -19.57
CA ALA A 138 11.72 -26.19 -19.02
C ALA A 138 13.16 -25.87 -19.46
N HIS A 139 14.09 -25.88 -18.52
CA HIS A 139 15.53 -25.61 -18.73
C HIS A 139 15.85 -24.20 -19.31
N SER A 140 14.93 -23.26 -19.21
CA SER A 140 15.10 -21.87 -19.66
C SER A 140 15.24 -20.91 -18.48
N GLY A 141 15.62 -19.67 -18.74
CA GLY A 141 15.82 -18.63 -17.73
C GLY A 141 15.21 -17.29 -18.13
N VAL A 142 14.94 -16.48 -17.12
CA VAL A 142 14.56 -15.07 -17.29
C VAL A 142 15.42 -14.20 -16.39
N THR A 143 15.87 -13.05 -16.92
CA THR A 143 16.51 -12.00 -16.13
C THR A 143 15.61 -10.78 -16.12
N PHE A 144 15.26 -10.30 -14.93
CA PHE A 144 14.57 -9.05 -14.68
C PHE A 144 15.59 -8.00 -14.27
N THR A 145 15.49 -6.80 -14.82
CA THR A 145 16.27 -5.63 -14.41
C THR A 145 15.33 -4.48 -14.14
N LEU A 146 15.32 -3.98 -12.92
CA LEU A 146 14.54 -2.82 -12.49
C LEU A 146 15.48 -1.70 -12.09
N THR A 147 15.28 -0.50 -12.62
CA THR A 147 16.03 0.70 -12.25
C THR A 147 15.10 1.73 -11.64
N TYR A 148 15.51 2.31 -10.52
CA TYR A 148 14.83 3.42 -9.90
C TYR A 148 15.81 4.48 -9.39
N GLU A 149 15.31 5.70 -9.25
CA GLU A 149 16.08 6.85 -8.77
C GLU A 149 15.33 7.55 -7.64
N GLU A 150 16.08 8.06 -6.66
CA GLU A 150 15.56 8.84 -5.55
C GLU A 150 16.55 9.88 -5.03
N LEU A 151 16.03 11.04 -4.59
CA LEU A 151 16.80 11.98 -3.78
C LEU A 151 16.75 11.53 -2.31
N LEU A 152 17.89 11.22 -1.74
CA LEU A 152 18.03 10.88 -0.33
C LEU A 152 17.77 12.13 0.51
N GLN A 153 16.77 12.06 1.39
CA GLN A 153 16.44 13.15 2.29
C GLN A 153 17.25 13.05 3.59
N ARG A 154 17.86 14.15 4.00
CA ARG A 154 18.52 14.23 5.30
C ARG A 154 17.50 14.29 6.42
N ARG A 155 17.56 13.32 7.33
CA ARG A 155 16.70 13.23 8.52
C ARG A 155 17.54 12.84 9.72
N PHE A 156 17.32 13.50 10.85
CA PHE A 156 18.11 13.27 12.08
C PHE A 156 19.62 13.36 11.85
N GLY A 157 20.05 14.22 10.94
CA GLY A 157 21.46 14.38 10.60
C GLY A 157 22.07 13.32 9.70
N ASN A 158 21.26 12.44 9.06
CA ASN A 158 21.74 11.38 8.21
C ASN A 158 20.95 11.27 6.91
N TYR A 159 21.62 10.82 5.85
CA TYR A 159 21.00 10.25 4.65
C TYR A 159 20.88 8.73 4.85
N GLU A 160 19.77 8.15 4.41
CA GLU A 160 19.52 6.72 4.55
C GLU A 160 19.14 6.11 3.21
N ILE A 161 19.90 5.10 2.79
CA ILE A 161 19.54 4.21 1.68
C ILE A 161 18.90 2.98 2.31
N MET A 162 17.65 2.68 1.94
CA MET A 162 16.91 1.53 2.43
C MET A 162 16.64 0.55 1.29
N ILE A 163 17.15 -0.67 1.42
CA ILE A 163 17.00 -1.73 0.44
C ILE A 163 16.22 -2.87 1.10
N ARG A 164 14.98 -3.09 0.64
CA ARG A 164 14.14 -4.19 1.11
C ARG A 164 14.47 -5.46 0.36
N VAL A 165 14.86 -6.52 1.08
CA VAL A 165 15.18 -7.83 0.50
C VAL A 165 14.36 -8.93 1.19
N LYS A 166 13.65 -9.72 0.36
CA LYS A 166 12.80 -10.80 0.85
C LYS A 166 12.75 -11.97 -0.13
N PRO A 167 13.88 -12.63 -0.42
CA PRO A 167 13.86 -13.82 -1.25
C PRO A 167 13.06 -14.93 -0.54
N LYS A 168 12.16 -15.58 -1.28
CA LYS A 168 11.32 -16.68 -0.73
C LYS A 168 12.10 -18.00 -0.57
N GLN A 169 13.33 -18.07 -1.06
CA GLN A 169 14.23 -19.23 -1.03
C GLN A 169 15.70 -18.81 -0.97
N LEU A 170 16.60 -19.78 -0.82
CA LEU A 170 18.05 -19.55 -0.92
C LEU A 170 18.41 -19.06 -2.32
N VAL A 171 19.30 -18.07 -2.42
CA VAL A 171 19.76 -17.43 -3.64
C VAL A 171 21.17 -17.92 -3.95
N GLN A 172 21.41 -18.38 -5.21
CA GLN A 172 22.70 -18.95 -5.63
C GLN A 172 23.84 -17.95 -5.50
N GLU A 173 23.59 -16.75 -5.98
CA GLU A 173 24.46 -15.59 -5.87
C GLU A 173 23.62 -14.43 -5.38
N PHE A 174 23.92 -13.94 -4.18
CA PHE A 174 23.25 -12.79 -3.58
C PHE A 174 24.27 -11.70 -3.34
N GLN A 175 24.02 -10.50 -3.85
CA GLN A 175 24.92 -9.38 -3.69
C GLN A 175 24.14 -8.07 -3.52
N ILE A 176 24.59 -7.23 -2.59
CA ILE A 176 24.25 -5.81 -2.49
C ILE A 176 25.56 -5.04 -2.58
N VAL A 177 25.63 -4.08 -3.48
CA VAL A 177 26.76 -3.15 -3.63
C VAL A 177 26.21 -1.74 -3.62
N ALA A 178 26.87 -0.84 -2.90
CA ALA A 178 26.58 0.59 -2.96
C ALA A 178 27.88 1.37 -3.06
N ASP A 179 27.97 2.22 -4.07
CA ASP A 179 29.03 3.17 -4.30
C ASP A 179 28.52 4.59 -4.09
N ILE A 180 29.10 5.31 -3.13
CA ILE A 180 28.66 6.65 -2.72
C ILE A 180 29.78 7.62 -3.06
N HIS A 181 29.46 8.68 -3.77
CA HIS A 181 30.34 9.79 -4.07
C HIS A 181 29.74 11.11 -3.61
N GLU A 182 30.43 11.75 -2.65
CA GLU A 182 30.03 13.05 -2.11
C GLU A 182 31.17 14.07 -2.26
N PRO A 183 31.02 15.07 -3.13
CA PRO A 183 32.07 16.06 -3.39
C PRO A 183 32.52 16.80 -2.15
N GLN A 184 31.61 17.08 -1.21
CA GLN A 184 31.91 17.74 0.09
C GLN A 184 32.74 16.87 1.04
N GLY A 185 32.80 15.58 0.79
CA GLY A 185 33.39 14.57 1.65
C GLY A 185 32.37 13.89 2.57
N ILE A 186 32.69 12.69 2.97
CA ILE A 186 31.85 11.85 3.85
C ILE A 186 32.33 12.05 5.29
N ALA A 187 31.40 12.44 6.17
CA ALA A 187 31.68 12.66 7.59
C ALA A 187 31.64 11.35 8.39
N PHE A 188 30.68 10.49 8.09
CA PHE A 188 30.59 9.14 8.64
C PHE A 188 29.79 8.24 7.68
N LEU A 189 29.92 6.92 7.85
CA LEU A 189 29.11 5.91 7.16
C LEU A 189 28.94 4.70 8.05
N ASP A 190 27.72 4.18 8.10
CA ASP A 190 27.41 2.90 8.71
C ASP A 190 26.48 2.07 7.82
N ALA A 191 26.55 0.74 7.91
CA ALA A 191 25.69 -0.18 7.17
C ALA A 191 25.30 -1.35 8.08
N TYR A 192 24.01 -1.67 8.09
CA TYR A 192 23.43 -2.74 8.91
C TYR A 192 22.16 -3.27 8.26
N GLY A 193 21.59 -4.37 8.78
CA GLY A 193 20.32 -4.90 8.29
C GLY A 193 19.51 -5.53 9.42
N THR A 194 18.18 -5.50 9.31
CA THR A 194 17.27 -6.10 10.30
C THR A 194 17.40 -7.63 10.37
N PHE A 195 17.94 -8.24 9.32
CA PHE A 195 18.18 -9.69 9.20
C PHE A 195 19.65 -10.09 9.44
N ILE A 196 20.54 -9.12 9.67
CA ILE A 196 21.98 -9.39 9.86
C ILE A 196 22.22 -9.85 11.28
N THR A 197 22.57 -11.13 11.42
CA THR A 197 22.99 -11.77 12.68
C THR A 197 24.47 -11.49 12.94
N ASN A 198 24.98 -11.85 14.14
CA ASN A 198 26.40 -11.76 14.48
C ASN A 198 27.30 -12.53 13.48
N GLU A 199 26.77 -13.58 12.85
CA GLU A 199 27.49 -14.40 11.85
C GLU A 199 27.54 -13.72 10.47
N LEU A 200 26.52 -12.94 10.12
CA LEU A 200 26.44 -12.20 8.86
C LEU A 200 27.10 -10.83 8.92
N LEU A 201 27.28 -10.25 10.11
CA LEU A 201 27.84 -8.91 10.28
C LEU A 201 29.25 -8.76 9.69
N PRO A 202 30.19 -9.73 9.81
CA PRO A 202 31.52 -9.63 9.20
C PRO A 202 31.52 -9.60 7.67
N LEU A 203 30.41 -9.99 7.03
CA LEU A 203 30.24 -9.98 5.57
C LEU A 203 29.80 -8.61 5.02
N VAL A 204 29.47 -7.67 5.89
CA VAL A 204 29.21 -6.28 5.50
C VAL A 204 30.54 -5.55 5.43
N GLU A 205 31.11 -5.48 4.24
CA GLU A 205 32.36 -4.80 3.97
C GLU A 205 32.11 -3.32 3.71
N LYS A 206 32.93 -2.46 4.34
CA LYS A 206 32.83 -1.00 4.21
C LYS A 206 34.20 -0.41 3.98
N THR A 207 34.35 0.36 2.89
CA THR A 207 35.55 1.14 2.62
C THR A 207 35.14 2.60 2.44
N VAL A 208 35.73 3.50 3.22
CA VAL A 208 35.41 4.93 3.20
C VAL A 208 36.68 5.72 2.99
N THR A 209 36.67 6.57 2.00
CA THR A 209 37.68 7.60 1.73
C THR A 209 37.08 8.98 2.01
N ASP A 210 37.84 10.05 1.76
CA ASP A 210 37.34 11.39 2.00
C ASP A 210 36.02 11.69 1.27
N LYS A 211 35.93 11.36 -0.02
CA LYS A 211 34.80 11.68 -0.90
C LYS A 211 34.03 10.45 -1.42
N LYS A 212 34.55 9.25 -1.22
CA LYS A 212 33.96 8.01 -1.75
C LYS A 212 33.79 6.97 -0.67
N ALA A 213 32.68 6.23 -0.73
CA ALA A 213 32.47 5.04 0.07
C ALA A 213 32.00 3.89 -0.82
N HIS A 214 32.43 2.69 -0.45
CA HIS A 214 31.98 1.43 -1.03
C HIS A 214 31.44 0.55 0.09
N VAL A 215 30.25 0.02 -0.10
CA VAL A 215 29.61 -0.95 0.81
C VAL A 215 29.25 -2.18 0.02
N SER A 216 29.63 -3.36 0.50
CA SER A 216 29.23 -4.62 -0.12
C SER A 216 28.75 -5.64 0.90
N PHE A 217 27.80 -6.48 0.48
CA PHE A 217 27.27 -7.60 1.27
C PHE A 217 26.96 -8.78 0.33
N SER A 218 27.69 -9.88 0.49
CA SER A 218 27.62 -11.02 -0.44
C SER A 218 27.73 -12.36 0.29
N PRO A 219 26.64 -12.81 0.98
CA PRO A 219 26.65 -14.07 1.71
C PRO A 219 26.56 -15.28 0.76
N THR A 220 27.33 -16.32 1.03
CA THR A 220 27.23 -17.62 0.36
C THR A 220 25.90 -18.32 0.67
N ILE A 221 25.51 -19.34 -0.09
CA ILE A 221 24.27 -20.10 0.17
C ILE A 221 24.23 -20.65 1.61
N ASP A 222 25.34 -21.17 2.11
CA ASP A 222 25.38 -21.78 3.44
C ASP A 222 25.24 -20.72 4.55
N GLN A 223 25.79 -19.53 4.36
CA GLN A 223 25.64 -18.38 5.25
C GLN A 223 24.21 -17.79 5.23
N GLN A 224 23.46 -18.00 4.12
CA GLN A 224 22.05 -17.59 4.03
C GLN A 224 21.10 -18.52 4.81
N ARG A 225 21.49 -19.75 5.15
CA ARG A 225 20.60 -20.76 5.74
C ARG A 225 20.22 -20.44 7.18
N LYS A 226 18.96 -20.66 7.54
CA LYS A 226 18.48 -20.57 8.93
C LYS A 226 19.06 -21.68 9.84
N CYS A 227 19.42 -22.81 9.25
CA CYS A 227 20.16 -23.91 9.92
C CYS A 227 20.87 -24.76 8.84
N PRO A 228 21.90 -25.61 9.20
CA PRO A 228 22.75 -26.32 8.23
C PRO A 228 22.01 -27.09 7.13
N ASP A 229 20.88 -27.71 7.45
CA ASP A 229 20.07 -28.52 6.53
C ASP A 229 18.74 -27.84 6.13
N CYS A 230 18.55 -26.55 6.48
CA CYS A 230 17.34 -25.81 6.15
C CYS A 230 17.34 -25.29 4.70
N ASP A 231 16.17 -25.31 4.04
CA ASP A 231 15.93 -24.60 2.78
C ASP A 231 15.48 -23.14 3.00
N GLY A 232 15.27 -22.72 4.25
CA GLY A 232 14.86 -21.36 4.61
C GLY A 232 16.05 -20.41 4.64
N THR A 233 15.84 -19.19 4.11
CA THR A 233 16.84 -18.12 4.12
C THR A 233 16.73 -17.22 5.36
N LEU A 234 17.87 -16.75 5.90
CA LEU A 234 17.96 -15.68 6.88
C LEU A 234 17.68 -14.30 6.26
N ILE A 235 17.89 -14.15 4.94
CA ILE A 235 17.70 -12.88 4.25
C ILE A 235 16.21 -12.59 4.12
N ASP A 236 15.64 -11.84 5.06
CA ASP A 236 14.25 -11.38 5.06
C ASP A 236 14.16 -10.11 5.91
N GLY A 237 14.28 -8.94 5.28
CA GLY A 237 14.23 -7.67 6.00
C GLY A 237 14.79 -6.50 5.20
N ASP A 238 15.17 -5.45 5.91
CA ASP A 238 15.69 -4.21 5.35
C ASP A 238 17.21 -4.15 5.57
N PHE A 239 17.93 -3.76 4.51
CA PHE A 239 19.34 -3.40 4.56
C PHE A 239 19.46 -1.88 4.49
N PHE A 240 20.15 -1.29 5.45
CA PHE A 240 20.31 0.15 5.59
C PHE A 240 21.75 0.56 5.42
N ILE A 241 21.98 1.63 4.66
CA ILE A 241 23.23 2.36 4.64
C ILE A 241 22.93 3.78 5.07
N LYS A 242 23.56 4.22 6.18
CA LYS A 242 23.44 5.58 6.72
C LYS A 242 24.75 6.30 6.58
N TYR A 243 24.71 7.53 6.11
CA TYR A 243 25.90 8.38 6.03
C TYR A 243 25.51 9.85 6.21
N ASP A 244 26.51 10.69 6.50
CA ASP A 244 26.38 12.15 6.43
C ASP A 244 27.61 12.75 5.74
N VAL A 245 27.47 13.98 5.25
CA VAL A 245 28.53 14.71 4.55
C VAL A 245 29.21 15.73 5.45
N LYS A 246 30.44 16.11 5.11
CA LYS A 246 31.16 17.18 5.77
C LYS A 246 30.53 18.53 5.38
N ARG A 247 30.30 19.40 6.39
CA ARG A 247 29.75 20.75 6.18
C ARG A 247 30.75 21.76 6.68
N THR A 248 31.35 22.48 5.76
CA THR A 248 32.41 23.48 6.06
C THR A 248 31.93 24.91 5.82
N GLN A 249 30.78 25.09 5.15
CA GLN A 249 30.27 26.41 4.75
C GLN A 249 28.85 26.63 5.29
N GLY A 250 28.58 27.79 5.88
CA GLY A 250 27.30 28.15 6.46
C GLY A 250 26.14 28.34 5.46
N ILE A 251 26.50 28.50 4.17
CA ILE A 251 25.53 28.74 3.07
C ILE A 251 25.16 27.47 2.29
N GLY A 252 25.74 26.30 2.64
CA GLY A 252 25.48 25.04 1.96
C GLY A 252 26.44 24.72 0.83
N ASP A 253 26.05 23.81 -0.04
CA ASP A 253 26.80 23.27 -1.16
C ASP A 253 26.02 23.46 -2.47
N VAL A 254 26.71 23.97 -3.51
CA VAL A 254 26.11 24.15 -4.83
C VAL A 254 26.89 23.37 -5.86
N GLN A 255 26.17 22.58 -6.63
CA GLN A 255 26.76 21.79 -7.72
C GLN A 255 26.15 22.20 -9.05
N ILE A 256 27.01 22.47 -10.04
CA ILE A 256 26.61 22.90 -11.37
C ILE A 256 27.09 21.86 -12.37
N VAL A 257 26.16 21.29 -13.15
CA VAL A 257 26.48 20.33 -14.22
C VAL A 257 25.54 20.55 -15.40
N ASN A 258 26.12 20.65 -16.62
CA ASN A 258 25.37 20.76 -17.87
C ASN A 258 24.32 21.89 -17.92
N GLY A 259 24.60 23.01 -17.26
CA GLY A 259 23.68 24.16 -17.22
C GLY A 259 22.52 24.01 -16.25
N TYR A 260 22.57 23.02 -15.37
CA TYR A 260 21.68 22.89 -14.22
C TYR A 260 22.47 23.04 -12.93
N PHE A 261 21.83 23.55 -11.88
CA PHE A 261 22.43 23.60 -10.56
C PHE A 261 21.53 22.95 -9.51
N VAL A 262 22.16 22.46 -8.45
CA VAL A 262 21.49 22.01 -7.22
C VAL A 262 22.19 22.64 -6.03
N HIS A 263 21.41 23.26 -5.15
CA HIS A 263 21.87 23.89 -3.92
C HIS A 263 21.35 23.10 -2.72
N PHE A 264 22.26 22.54 -1.96
CA PHE A 264 22.00 21.77 -0.73
C PHE A 264 22.28 22.67 0.48
N PHE A 265 21.28 22.98 1.28
CA PHE A 265 21.38 23.89 2.40
C PHE A 265 21.01 23.21 3.71
N ALA A 266 22.01 22.96 4.55
CA ALA A 266 21.86 22.39 5.89
C ALA A 266 22.93 22.98 6.83
N PRO A 267 22.82 24.24 7.29
CA PRO A 267 23.79 24.88 8.16
C PRO A 267 23.94 24.10 9.48
N SER A 268 25.17 24.00 9.99
CA SER A 268 25.50 23.45 11.28
C SER A 268 25.59 24.56 12.34
N ASP A 269 25.50 24.18 13.62
CA ASP A 269 25.82 25.03 14.77
C ASP A 269 24.91 26.26 14.99
N LEU A 270 23.69 26.22 14.44
CA LEU A 270 22.68 27.24 14.73
C LEU A 270 21.95 26.94 16.06
N PRO A 271 21.65 27.98 16.87
CA PRO A 271 20.82 27.79 18.05
C PRO A 271 19.39 27.41 17.67
N GLN A 272 18.80 26.52 18.46
CA GLN A 272 17.39 26.14 18.27
C GLN A 272 16.48 27.33 18.58
N VAL A 273 15.47 27.54 17.73
CA VAL A 273 14.45 28.58 17.92
C VAL A 273 13.35 28.03 18.83
N PRO A 274 12.93 28.75 19.88
CA PRO A 274 11.81 28.34 20.73
C PRO A 274 10.53 28.14 19.92
N LYS A 275 9.67 27.22 20.37
CA LYS A 275 8.41 26.93 19.68
C LYS A 275 7.20 27.14 20.61
N ASN A 276 6.08 27.48 19.98
CA ASN A 276 4.77 27.55 20.59
C ASN A 276 3.89 26.47 19.97
N VAL A 277 3.78 25.30 20.65
CA VAL A 277 3.11 24.13 20.10
C VAL A 277 1.74 23.89 20.74
N ILE A 278 0.71 23.68 19.92
CA ILE A 278 -0.58 23.15 20.39
C ILE A 278 -0.75 21.71 19.90
N PHE A 279 -0.96 20.81 20.86
CA PHE A 279 -1.39 19.45 20.60
C PHE A 279 -2.92 19.44 20.49
N CYS A 280 -3.44 19.27 19.26
CA CYS A 280 -4.86 19.19 18.95
C CYS A 280 -5.22 17.71 18.81
N ILE A 281 -5.96 17.16 19.79
CA ILE A 281 -6.10 15.71 20.00
C ILE A 281 -7.54 15.30 19.80
N ASP A 282 -7.75 14.36 18.89
CA ASP A 282 -9.01 13.65 18.70
C ASP A 282 -9.25 12.70 19.88
N VAL A 283 -10.40 12.87 20.54
CA VAL A 283 -10.90 11.96 21.57
C VAL A 283 -12.29 11.43 21.19
N SER A 284 -12.61 11.35 19.91
CA SER A 284 -13.85 10.77 19.38
C SER A 284 -13.98 9.27 19.69
N GLY A 285 -15.15 8.70 19.43
CA GLY A 285 -15.43 7.30 19.71
C GLY A 285 -14.53 6.32 18.96
N SER A 286 -14.06 6.65 17.76
CA SER A 286 -13.15 5.84 16.95
C SER A 286 -11.74 5.68 17.58
N MET A 287 -11.31 6.67 18.40
CA MET A 287 -10.07 6.61 19.17
C MET A 287 -10.10 5.62 20.34
N TYR A 288 -11.25 5.01 20.66
CA TYR A 288 -11.41 4.10 21.80
C TYR A 288 -10.44 2.91 21.74
N GLY A 289 -9.92 2.49 22.89
CA GLY A 289 -9.08 1.31 23.06
C GLY A 289 -7.59 1.58 22.85
N LYS A 290 -6.97 0.94 21.86
CA LYS A 290 -5.52 0.98 21.65
C LYS A 290 -5.03 2.36 21.18
N LYS A 291 -5.75 3.03 20.29
CA LYS A 291 -5.37 4.33 19.72
C LYS A 291 -5.22 5.42 20.78
N ILE A 292 -6.21 5.60 21.66
CA ILE A 292 -6.11 6.61 22.73
C ILE A 292 -5.03 6.28 23.76
N MET A 293 -4.77 4.99 24.04
CA MET A 293 -3.67 4.59 24.93
C MET A 293 -2.31 4.94 24.32
N GLN A 294 -2.07 4.58 23.07
CA GLN A 294 -0.83 4.90 22.36
C GLN A 294 -0.61 6.41 22.24
N THR A 295 -1.70 7.17 21.96
CA THR A 295 -1.66 8.64 21.95
C THR A 295 -1.22 9.22 23.29
N LYS A 296 -1.79 8.72 24.40
CA LYS A 296 -1.39 9.14 25.75
C LYS A 296 0.08 8.84 26.04
N GLU A 297 0.52 7.61 25.78
CA GLU A 297 1.90 7.18 26.03
C GLU A 297 2.91 8.05 25.25
N ALA A 298 2.64 8.30 23.97
CA ALA A 298 3.49 9.14 23.14
C ALA A 298 3.53 10.60 23.63
N LEU A 299 2.37 11.21 23.94
CA LEU A 299 2.32 12.57 24.46
C LEU A 299 3.00 12.71 25.80
N LEU A 300 2.94 11.70 26.68
CA LEU A 300 3.68 11.70 27.95
C LEU A 300 5.20 11.70 27.74
N SER A 301 5.69 11.02 26.68
CA SER A 301 7.09 11.09 26.29
C SER A 301 7.46 12.44 25.70
N ILE A 302 6.71 12.90 24.69
CA ILE A 302 6.93 14.17 23.99
C ILE A 302 6.96 15.36 24.96
N LEU A 303 6.05 15.41 25.95
CA LEU A 303 6.02 16.49 26.94
C LEU A 303 7.28 16.54 27.81
N LYS A 304 7.95 15.40 28.04
CA LYS A 304 9.21 15.37 28.82
C LYS A 304 10.38 15.95 28.04
N ASP A 305 10.30 15.89 26.71
CA ASP A 305 11.37 16.31 25.81
C ASP A 305 11.22 17.79 25.38
N LEU A 306 10.18 18.50 25.85
CA LEU A 306 10.00 19.92 25.61
C LEU A 306 11.05 20.74 26.38
N PRO A 307 11.88 21.57 25.71
CA PRO A 307 12.76 22.53 26.36
C PRO A 307 11.97 23.55 27.20
N GLU A 308 12.56 24.03 28.27
CA GLU A 308 11.93 24.94 29.25
C GLU A 308 11.54 26.28 28.66
N ASN A 309 12.20 26.72 27.58
CA ASN A 309 11.91 27.98 26.85
C ASN A 309 10.79 27.83 25.80
N ASP A 310 10.24 26.62 25.60
CA ASP A 310 9.07 26.38 24.75
C ASP A 310 7.77 26.67 25.53
N TYR A 311 6.72 27.02 24.76
CA TYR A 311 5.36 27.14 25.27
C TYR A 311 4.46 26.12 24.60
N PHE A 312 3.53 25.51 25.36
CA PHE A 312 2.61 24.52 24.82
C PHE A 312 1.17 24.68 25.30
N GLY A 313 0.25 24.16 24.52
CA GLY A 313 -1.17 24.06 24.85
C GLY A 313 -1.74 22.69 24.42
N ILE A 314 -2.87 22.31 25.03
CA ILE A 314 -3.58 21.08 24.66
C ILE A 314 -5.04 21.43 24.41
N VAL A 315 -5.51 21.11 23.21
CA VAL A 315 -6.89 21.18 22.76
C VAL A 315 -7.36 19.75 22.49
N ILE A 316 -8.51 19.37 23.02
CA ILE A 316 -9.13 18.09 22.75
C ILE A 316 -10.49 18.31 22.07
N PHE A 317 -10.81 17.47 21.11
CA PHE A 317 -12.08 17.56 20.40
C PHE A 317 -12.77 16.20 20.26
N SER A 318 -14.09 16.23 20.35
CA SER A 318 -15.04 15.17 20.02
C SER A 318 -16.30 15.82 19.44
N ASN A 319 -17.48 15.72 20.06
CA ASN A 319 -18.62 16.61 19.75
C ASN A 319 -18.33 18.04 20.21
N ASP A 320 -17.67 18.18 21.35
CA ASP A 320 -17.35 19.45 22.01
C ASP A 320 -15.84 19.68 21.99
N ILE A 321 -15.45 20.97 22.06
CA ILE A 321 -14.06 21.38 22.12
C ILE A 321 -13.71 21.77 23.55
N ASN A 322 -12.69 21.13 24.11
CA ASN A 322 -12.20 21.40 25.45
C ASN A 322 -10.71 21.76 25.39
N VAL A 323 -10.27 22.62 26.29
CA VAL A 323 -8.86 23.06 26.40
C VAL A 323 -8.32 22.73 27.78
N TRP A 324 -7.08 22.30 27.88
CA TRP A 324 -6.41 22.12 29.17
C TRP A 324 -6.33 23.44 29.96
N ARG A 325 -5.86 24.50 29.27
CA ARG A 325 -5.86 25.89 29.76
C ARG A 325 -6.20 26.84 28.63
N PRO A 326 -6.84 28.00 28.91
CA PRO A 326 -7.22 28.96 27.87
C PRO A 326 -6.04 29.83 27.36
N TYR A 327 -4.81 29.49 27.71
CA TYR A 327 -3.56 30.11 27.33
C TYR A 327 -2.45 29.06 27.17
N LEU A 328 -1.35 29.46 26.49
CA LEU A 328 -0.15 28.62 26.40
C LEU A 328 0.63 28.68 27.71
N SER A 329 1.16 27.55 28.12
CA SER A 329 1.95 27.40 29.34
C SER A 329 3.40 27.10 28.98
N GLN A 330 4.34 27.77 29.66
CA GLN A 330 5.76 27.47 29.53
C GLN A 330 6.05 26.02 29.95
N ALA A 331 6.95 25.33 29.26
CA ALA A 331 7.27 23.92 29.49
C ALA A 331 8.12 23.71 30.77
N THR A 332 7.71 24.30 31.90
CA THR A 332 8.35 24.06 33.19
C THR A 332 8.00 22.66 33.71
N PRO A 333 8.84 22.03 34.56
CA PRO A 333 8.59 20.71 35.15
C PRO A 333 7.22 20.59 35.84
N GLU A 334 6.74 21.66 36.46
CA GLU A 334 5.43 21.71 37.14
C GLU A 334 4.28 21.69 36.12
N ASN A 335 4.36 22.52 35.06
CA ASN A 335 3.34 22.58 34.01
C ASN A 335 3.30 21.27 33.23
N ILE A 336 4.44 20.67 32.92
CA ILE A 336 4.53 19.35 32.28
C ILE A 336 3.83 18.30 33.13
N GLN A 337 4.10 18.26 34.45
CA GLN A 337 3.46 17.29 35.36
C GLN A 337 1.92 17.45 35.42
N LEU A 338 1.44 18.70 35.40
CA LEU A 338 -0.01 18.98 35.37
C LEU A 338 -0.65 18.58 34.03
N ALA A 339 0.03 18.85 32.91
CA ALA A 339 -0.41 18.41 31.59
C ALA A 339 -0.44 16.86 31.45
N GLN A 340 0.57 16.18 31.99
CA GLN A 340 0.61 14.70 32.03
C GLN A 340 -0.59 14.12 32.79
N LYS A 341 -0.97 14.72 33.92
CA LYS A 341 -2.18 14.31 34.67
C LYS A 341 -3.44 14.49 33.84
N PHE A 342 -3.54 15.61 33.10
CA PHE A 342 -4.67 15.88 32.20
C PHE A 342 -4.73 14.84 31.08
N ILE A 343 -3.61 14.54 30.39
CA ILE A 343 -3.56 13.56 29.32
C ILE A 343 -3.98 12.16 29.82
N MET A 344 -3.52 11.77 30.99
CA MET A 344 -3.90 10.49 31.60
C MET A 344 -5.42 10.37 31.85
N SER A 345 -6.10 11.49 32.10
CA SER A 345 -7.55 11.54 32.33
C SER A 345 -8.41 11.48 31.06
N LEU A 346 -7.82 11.63 29.84
CA LEU A 346 -8.57 11.62 28.59
C LEU A 346 -9.33 10.32 28.39
N GLN A 347 -10.56 10.41 27.87
CA GLN A 347 -11.39 9.28 27.50
C GLN A 347 -11.95 9.50 26.10
N ALA A 348 -11.95 8.47 25.27
CA ALA A 348 -12.50 8.52 23.94
C ALA A 348 -14.03 8.34 23.95
N GLY A 349 -14.75 9.16 23.17
CA GLY A 349 -16.19 9.10 23.01
C GLY A 349 -16.76 10.29 22.23
N GLY A 350 -17.91 10.15 21.61
CA GLY A 350 -18.57 11.19 20.81
C GLY A 350 -18.17 11.18 19.34
N GLY A 351 -18.56 12.24 18.61
CA GLY A 351 -18.23 12.47 17.20
C GLY A 351 -16.86 13.08 17.00
N THR A 352 -16.55 13.55 15.75
CA THR A 352 -15.25 14.06 15.33
C THR A 352 -15.41 15.48 14.77
N ASN A 353 -15.37 16.50 15.66
CA ASN A 353 -15.41 17.91 15.30
C ASN A 353 -14.00 18.49 15.09
N LEU A 354 -13.31 17.96 14.05
CA LEU A 354 -11.94 18.32 13.71
C LEU A 354 -11.81 19.82 13.37
N HIS A 355 -12.75 20.36 12.57
CA HIS A 355 -12.71 21.76 12.14
C HIS A 355 -12.59 22.71 13.33
N ASP A 356 -13.52 22.65 14.27
CA ASP A 356 -13.57 23.57 15.41
C ASP A 356 -12.40 23.34 16.37
N GLY A 357 -11.90 22.10 16.49
CA GLY A 357 -10.70 21.77 17.26
C GLY A 357 -9.46 22.49 16.73
N VAL A 358 -9.26 22.48 15.41
CA VAL A 358 -8.15 23.20 14.76
C VAL A 358 -8.35 24.72 14.83
N ILE A 359 -9.56 25.23 14.53
CA ILE A 359 -9.87 26.66 14.65
C ILE A 359 -9.60 27.17 16.07
N LYS A 360 -9.99 26.39 17.09
CA LYS A 360 -9.71 26.75 18.49
C LYS A 360 -8.22 26.83 18.79
N SER A 361 -7.44 25.92 18.23
CA SER A 361 -5.98 25.93 18.36
C SER A 361 -5.37 27.17 17.71
N ILE A 362 -5.86 27.56 16.52
CA ILE A 362 -5.45 28.77 15.81
C ILE A 362 -5.76 30.04 16.64
N GLU A 363 -6.99 30.12 17.16
CA GLU A 363 -7.42 31.25 18.01
C GLU A 363 -6.52 31.44 19.24
N MET A 364 -6.16 30.31 19.89
CA MET A 364 -5.28 30.36 21.07
C MET A 364 -3.89 30.88 20.70
N LEU A 365 -3.27 30.40 19.61
CA LEU A 365 -1.97 30.87 19.16
C LEU A 365 -2.00 32.35 18.81
N TYR A 366 -2.96 32.82 18.02
CA TYR A 366 -3.07 34.24 17.64
C TYR A 366 -3.33 35.16 18.83
N LYS A 367 -4.08 34.68 19.84
CA LYS A 367 -4.30 35.46 21.08
C LYS A 367 -2.98 35.71 21.80
N GLU A 368 -2.17 34.66 21.98
CA GLU A 368 -0.88 34.75 22.67
C GLU A 368 0.16 35.57 21.86
N MET A 369 0.18 35.40 20.52
CA MET A 369 1.04 36.21 19.65
C MET A 369 0.72 37.73 19.74
N LYS A 370 -0.57 38.09 19.87
CA LYS A 370 -1.01 39.49 20.01
C LYS A 370 -0.64 40.10 21.37
N THR A 371 -0.54 39.32 22.42
CA THR A 371 -0.25 39.80 23.78
C THR A 371 1.25 39.94 24.06
N ASN A 372 2.14 39.62 23.10
CA ASN A 372 3.61 39.55 23.28
C ASN A 372 4.04 38.79 24.52
N SER A 373 3.26 37.76 24.90
CA SER A 373 3.54 36.92 26.06
C SER A 373 4.50 35.78 25.73
N LEU A 374 4.83 35.56 24.45
CA LEU A 374 5.71 34.52 23.94
C LEU A 374 7.13 35.04 23.71
N ALA A 375 8.09 34.12 23.64
CA ALA A 375 9.49 34.47 23.35
C ALA A 375 9.59 35.11 21.93
N ASP A 376 10.42 36.13 21.80
CA ASP A 376 10.73 36.74 20.52
C ASP A 376 11.28 35.71 19.55
N ASN A 377 10.85 35.74 18.29
CA ASN A 377 11.22 34.81 17.21
C ASN A 377 10.79 33.34 17.41
N SER A 378 9.84 33.08 18.33
CA SER A 378 9.33 31.72 18.49
C SER A 378 8.45 31.24 17.32
N VAL A 379 8.48 29.92 17.02
CA VAL A 379 7.78 29.32 15.89
C VAL A 379 6.42 28.76 16.35
N PRO A 380 5.29 29.29 15.84
CA PRO A 380 3.96 28.75 16.15
C PRO A 380 3.64 27.53 15.30
N MET A 381 3.19 26.45 15.96
CA MET A 381 2.81 25.22 15.28
C MET A 381 1.64 24.49 15.95
N ILE A 382 0.88 23.76 15.18
CA ILE A 382 -0.20 22.86 15.63
C ILE A 382 0.16 21.43 15.19
N ILE A 383 0.06 20.49 16.12
CA ILE A 383 0.17 19.05 15.83
C ILE A 383 -1.20 18.43 16.04
N LEU A 384 -1.89 18.12 14.95
CA LEU A 384 -3.19 17.48 14.93
C LEU A 384 -3.02 15.95 14.97
N LEU A 385 -3.66 15.30 15.93
CA LEU A 385 -3.72 13.83 16.06
C LEU A 385 -5.18 13.39 15.91
N THR A 386 -5.49 12.58 14.90
CA THR A 386 -6.85 12.08 14.62
C THR A 386 -6.81 10.71 13.96
N ASP A 387 -7.88 9.93 14.07
CA ASP A 387 -8.04 8.65 13.36
C ASP A 387 -9.24 8.64 12.42
N GLY A 388 -10.02 9.72 12.40
CA GLY A 388 -11.30 9.74 11.74
C GLY A 388 -11.48 10.85 10.71
N VAL A 389 -12.53 10.66 9.91
CA VAL A 389 -13.09 11.67 9.03
C VAL A 389 -13.99 12.59 9.87
N PRO A 390 -13.96 13.93 9.65
CA PRO A 390 -14.90 14.83 10.30
C PRO A 390 -16.35 14.38 10.06
N ASN A 391 -17.11 14.18 11.13
CA ASN A 391 -18.51 13.74 11.05
C ASN A 391 -19.50 14.72 11.66
N THR A 392 -19.03 15.85 12.15
CA THR A 392 -19.83 17.02 12.59
C THR A 392 -19.82 18.11 11.51
N TRP A 393 -20.69 19.10 11.61
CA TRP A 393 -20.71 20.22 10.69
C TRP A 393 -19.54 21.20 10.97
N PRO A 394 -18.81 21.72 9.91
CA PRO A 394 -18.94 21.38 8.48
C PRO A 394 -18.38 19.97 8.16
N ARG A 395 -18.95 19.30 7.15
CA ARG A 395 -18.52 17.94 6.71
C ARG A 395 -17.80 17.94 5.37
N ASP A 396 -17.95 19.00 4.59
CA ASP A 396 -17.30 19.11 3.28
C ASP A 396 -15.80 19.30 3.46
N LEU A 397 -15.00 18.31 3.06
CA LEU A 397 -13.55 18.28 3.28
C LEU A 397 -12.83 19.45 2.59
N PRO A 398 -13.11 19.80 1.32
CA PRO A 398 -12.58 21.01 0.69
C PRO A 398 -12.91 22.30 1.46
N GLN A 399 -14.12 22.46 1.94
CA GLN A 399 -14.55 23.61 2.72
C GLN A 399 -13.79 23.72 4.07
N ILE A 400 -13.56 22.58 4.73
CA ILE A 400 -12.76 22.51 5.96
C ILE A 400 -11.31 22.94 5.67
N GLN A 401 -10.71 22.41 4.60
CA GLN A 401 -9.34 22.76 4.21
C GLN A 401 -9.19 24.24 3.90
N GLU A 402 -10.13 24.83 3.15
CA GLU A 402 -10.15 26.26 2.81
C GLU A 402 -10.31 27.13 4.05
N SER A 403 -11.29 26.82 4.91
CA SER A 403 -11.53 27.57 6.15
C SER A 403 -10.32 27.57 7.09
N ILE A 404 -9.66 26.42 7.27
CA ILE A 404 -8.48 26.30 8.12
C ILE A 404 -7.29 27.04 7.49
N ARG A 405 -7.07 26.93 6.18
CA ARG A 405 -6.01 27.65 5.47
C ARG A 405 -6.17 29.17 5.65
N ASP A 406 -7.38 29.68 5.44
CA ASP A 406 -7.68 31.09 5.55
C ASP A 406 -7.53 31.61 6.99
N ALA A 407 -7.92 30.79 7.98
CA ALA A 407 -7.73 31.09 9.40
C ALA A 407 -6.24 31.09 9.82
N ILE A 408 -5.43 30.20 9.28
CA ILE A 408 -3.97 30.12 9.51
C ILE A 408 -3.25 31.32 8.86
N GLY A 409 -3.69 31.76 7.69
CA GLY A 409 -3.12 32.94 6.99
C GLY A 409 -1.61 32.83 6.73
N GLY A 410 -1.05 31.65 6.60
CA GLY A 410 0.38 31.39 6.37
C GLY A 410 1.30 31.55 7.60
N ASN A 411 0.80 31.98 8.77
CA ASN A 411 1.63 32.28 9.94
C ASN A 411 1.88 31.09 10.88
N ILE A 412 1.06 30.06 10.85
CA ILE A 412 1.14 28.87 11.72
C ILE A 412 1.43 27.64 10.85
N THR A 413 2.29 26.76 11.32
CA THR A 413 2.53 25.47 10.66
C THR A 413 1.60 24.40 11.23
N LEU A 414 0.92 23.65 10.37
CA LEU A 414 0.01 22.57 10.77
C LEU A 414 0.55 21.21 10.36
N PHE A 415 0.91 20.39 11.35
CA PHE A 415 1.27 19.00 11.17
C PHE A 415 0.06 18.09 11.43
N CYS A 416 -0.11 17.02 10.63
CA CYS A 416 -1.22 16.09 10.78
C CYS A 416 -0.73 14.66 10.99
N LEU A 417 -1.18 14.00 12.06
CA LEU A 417 -0.88 12.62 12.39
C LEU A 417 -2.17 11.79 12.36
N GLY A 418 -2.27 10.91 11.37
CA GLY A 418 -3.43 10.07 11.15
C GLY A 418 -3.24 8.65 11.70
N PHE A 419 -4.10 8.20 12.62
CA PHE A 419 -4.04 6.86 13.22
C PHE A 419 -4.81 5.82 12.42
N GLY A 420 -4.22 4.65 12.25
CA GLY A 420 -4.86 3.49 11.68
C GLY A 420 -4.90 3.45 10.16
N TYR A 421 -5.57 2.42 9.63
CA TYR A 421 -5.72 2.21 8.19
C TYR A 421 -6.94 2.92 7.59
N ASP A 422 -7.89 3.27 8.44
CA ASP A 422 -9.20 3.84 8.14
C ASP A 422 -9.22 5.38 8.10
N VAL A 423 -8.12 6.04 8.45
CA VAL A 423 -8.00 7.50 8.37
C VAL A 423 -7.94 8.01 6.93
N ASP A 424 -8.66 9.09 6.61
CA ASP A 424 -8.54 9.78 5.32
C ASP A 424 -7.19 10.52 5.24
N TYR A 425 -6.15 9.76 4.91
CA TYR A 425 -4.80 10.31 4.81
C TYR A 425 -4.65 11.34 3.69
N PRO A 426 -5.26 11.20 2.49
CA PRO A 426 -5.24 12.23 1.46
C PRO A 426 -5.77 13.59 1.94
N PHE A 427 -6.85 13.60 2.72
CA PHE A 427 -7.39 14.82 3.33
C PHE A 427 -6.38 15.47 4.28
N LEU A 428 -5.77 14.70 5.18
CA LEU A 428 -4.77 15.19 6.13
C LEU A 428 -3.48 15.67 5.44
N ASP A 429 -3.06 15.01 4.38
CA ASP A 429 -1.87 15.37 3.60
C ASP A 429 -2.05 16.73 2.91
N VAL A 430 -3.21 16.94 2.28
CA VAL A 430 -3.55 18.25 1.68
C VAL A 430 -3.66 19.32 2.74
N LEU A 431 -4.35 19.05 3.86
CA LEU A 431 -4.53 19.97 4.97
C LEU A 431 -3.18 20.42 5.55
N ALA A 432 -2.25 19.49 5.77
CA ALA A 432 -0.92 19.81 6.29
C ALA A 432 -0.09 20.62 5.28
N LYS A 433 -0.01 20.18 4.02
CA LYS A 433 0.79 20.83 2.97
C LYS A 433 0.34 22.25 2.64
N GLN A 434 -0.97 22.51 2.62
CA GLN A 434 -1.52 23.86 2.44
C GLN A 434 -1.12 24.82 3.56
N ASN A 435 -0.72 24.29 4.72
CA ASN A 435 -0.37 25.03 5.91
C ASN A 435 1.11 24.83 6.33
N ASN A 436 2.00 24.68 5.33
CA ASN A 436 3.46 24.58 5.47
C ASN A 436 3.95 23.42 6.34
N GLY A 437 3.12 22.42 6.62
CA GLY A 437 3.45 21.25 7.40
C GLY A 437 3.48 19.98 6.57
N LEU A 438 3.52 18.85 7.25
CA LEU A 438 3.48 17.53 6.64
C LEU A 438 2.52 16.60 7.40
N ALA A 439 1.98 15.61 6.71
CA ALA A 439 1.17 14.57 7.32
C ALA A 439 1.96 13.26 7.45
N ARG A 440 1.61 12.47 8.49
CA ARG A 440 2.15 11.12 8.68
C ARG A 440 1.08 10.16 9.16
N ARG A 441 1.07 8.96 8.58
CA ARG A 441 0.21 7.88 9.07
C ARG A 441 0.92 7.11 10.18
N ILE A 442 0.20 6.86 11.27
CA ILE A 442 0.66 6.07 12.41
C ILE A 442 -0.05 4.71 12.34
N TYR A 443 0.72 3.63 12.28
CA TYR A 443 0.20 2.27 12.15
C TYR A 443 0.03 1.61 13.53
N GLU A 444 -1.16 1.09 13.82
CA GLU A 444 -1.49 0.46 15.10
C GLU A 444 -0.76 -0.89 15.33
N ASP A 445 -0.36 -1.57 14.26
CA ASP A 445 0.30 -2.90 14.32
C ASP A 445 1.78 -2.83 14.70
N SER A 446 2.40 -1.66 14.59
CA SER A 446 3.77 -1.37 14.98
C SER A 446 3.78 -0.55 16.27
N ASP A 447 4.96 -0.25 16.80
CA ASP A 447 5.07 0.61 17.97
C ASP A 447 4.70 2.06 17.62
N ALA A 448 3.41 2.41 17.80
CA ALA A 448 2.89 3.73 17.50
C ALA A 448 3.52 4.83 18.37
N VAL A 449 3.96 4.49 19.58
CA VAL A 449 4.67 5.42 20.47
C VAL A 449 5.99 5.85 19.85
N LEU A 450 6.79 4.91 19.35
CA LEU A 450 8.05 5.22 18.65
C LEU A 450 7.81 5.97 17.33
N GLN A 451 6.73 5.68 16.61
CA GLN A 451 6.39 6.42 15.38
C GLN A 451 6.05 7.89 15.68
N LEU A 452 5.28 8.15 16.75
CA LEU A 452 4.91 9.50 17.18
C LEU A 452 6.12 10.24 17.74
N GLN A 453 6.93 9.59 18.57
CA GLN A 453 8.17 10.14 19.08
C GLN A 453 9.11 10.53 17.94
N GLY A 454 9.39 9.59 17.03
CA GLY A 454 10.24 9.85 15.88
C GLY A 454 9.71 10.95 14.95
N PHE A 455 8.39 11.12 14.80
CA PHE A 455 7.83 12.27 14.10
C PHE A 455 8.10 13.58 14.87
N TYR A 456 7.84 13.59 16.18
CA TYR A 456 8.07 14.77 17.00
C TYR A 456 9.53 15.20 16.96
N ASP A 457 10.47 14.26 17.10
CA ASP A 457 11.91 14.51 17.03
C ASP A 457 12.32 15.18 15.70
N GLU A 458 11.66 14.85 14.59
CA GLU A 458 11.89 15.46 13.27
C GLU A 458 11.49 16.95 13.23
N VAL A 459 10.42 17.35 13.93
CA VAL A 459 9.86 18.71 13.91
C VAL A 459 10.12 19.49 15.21
N ALA A 460 10.78 18.89 16.19
CA ALA A 460 10.96 19.45 17.53
C ALA A 460 11.96 20.62 17.59
N SER A 461 12.90 20.69 16.65
CA SER A 461 14.04 21.61 16.73
C SER A 461 14.14 22.50 15.49
N PRO A 462 13.29 23.55 15.36
CA PRO A 462 13.43 24.52 14.29
C PRO A 462 14.74 25.32 14.47
N LEU A 463 15.49 25.48 13.38
CA LEU A 463 16.72 26.26 13.33
C LEU A 463 16.54 27.62 12.67
N LEU A 464 15.76 27.65 11.58
CA LEU A 464 15.47 28.83 10.80
C LEU A 464 14.00 28.87 10.42
N SER A 465 13.46 30.07 10.33
CA SER A 465 12.14 30.35 9.75
C SER A 465 12.26 31.39 8.64
N GLU A 466 11.28 31.38 7.70
CA GLU A 466 11.22 32.30 6.56
C GLU A 466 12.52 32.29 5.74
N VAL A 467 12.97 31.09 5.31
CA VAL A 467 14.24 30.94 4.56
C VAL A 467 14.00 31.32 3.11
N HIS A 468 14.69 32.37 2.62
CA HIS A 468 14.65 32.81 1.25
C HIS A 468 15.98 32.59 0.55
N PHE A 469 15.92 32.00 -0.63
CA PHE A 469 17.05 31.82 -1.54
C PHE A 469 16.95 32.88 -2.66
N ASN A 470 17.88 33.80 -2.69
CA ASN A 470 17.93 34.87 -3.71
C ASN A 470 19.04 34.51 -4.71
N TYR A 471 18.63 34.27 -5.94
CA TYR A 471 19.55 34.10 -7.07
C TYR A 471 19.50 35.38 -7.93
N PRO A 472 20.63 35.83 -8.55
CA PRO A 472 20.64 37.04 -9.32
C PRO A 472 19.62 37.03 -10.48
N ASP A 473 18.99 38.18 -10.73
CA ASP A 473 18.02 38.34 -11.80
C ASP A 473 18.58 37.91 -13.15
N ASN A 474 17.81 37.18 -13.95
CA ASN A 474 18.15 36.65 -15.25
C ASN A 474 19.30 35.62 -15.29
N THR A 475 19.86 35.17 -14.15
CA THR A 475 20.91 34.14 -14.15
C THR A 475 20.32 32.74 -14.11
N VAL A 476 19.13 32.56 -13.52
CA VAL A 476 18.47 31.29 -13.34
C VAL A 476 17.05 31.25 -13.92
N SER A 477 16.61 30.08 -14.29
CA SER A 477 15.23 29.80 -14.72
C SER A 477 14.78 28.45 -14.19
N ALA A 478 13.48 28.19 -14.25
CA ALA A 478 12.85 26.90 -13.84
C ALA A 478 13.30 26.44 -12.43
N LEU A 479 13.30 27.38 -11.46
CA LEU A 479 13.59 27.10 -10.05
C LEU A 479 12.54 26.17 -9.45
N THR A 480 12.98 25.19 -8.68
CA THR A 480 12.09 24.29 -7.93
C THR A 480 11.39 25.05 -6.80
N GLY A 481 12.07 25.85 -6.02
CA GLY A 481 11.51 26.72 -5.00
C GLY A 481 12.58 27.60 -4.39
N SER A 482 12.20 28.82 -3.95
CA SER A 482 13.14 29.78 -3.33
C SER A 482 12.73 30.22 -1.94
N TYR A 483 11.57 29.75 -1.45
CA TYR A 483 11.05 30.08 -0.14
C TYR A 483 10.66 28.83 0.64
N PHE A 484 11.13 28.72 1.89
CA PHE A 484 10.83 27.64 2.81
C PHE A 484 10.46 28.20 4.18
N LYS A 485 9.31 27.78 4.69
CA LYS A 485 8.79 28.32 5.96
C LYS A 485 9.71 28.04 7.13
N GLN A 486 10.32 26.84 7.18
CA GLN A 486 11.14 26.38 8.29
C GLN A 486 12.24 25.43 7.82
N LEU A 487 13.37 25.44 8.56
CA LEU A 487 14.42 24.42 8.50
C LEU A 487 14.59 23.82 9.91
N PHE A 488 14.47 22.50 10.02
CA PHE A 488 14.64 21.76 11.27
C PHE A 488 16.04 21.19 11.41
N ASN A 489 16.48 21.00 12.64
CA ASN A 489 17.78 20.39 12.93
C ASN A 489 17.83 18.95 12.35
N GLY A 490 18.94 18.64 11.67
CA GLY A 490 19.10 17.33 11.02
C GLY A 490 18.37 17.18 9.69
N SER A 491 17.70 18.24 9.18
CA SER A 491 17.13 18.27 7.83
C SER A 491 18.01 19.06 6.84
N GLU A 492 17.62 19.05 5.57
CA GLU A 492 18.29 19.78 4.50
C GLU A 492 17.24 20.36 3.54
N ILE A 493 17.42 21.59 3.11
CA ILE A 493 16.68 22.19 2.00
C ILE A 493 17.46 21.94 0.71
N VAL A 494 16.76 21.53 -0.35
CA VAL A 494 17.35 21.31 -1.67
C VAL A 494 16.61 22.17 -2.69
N VAL A 495 17.36 23.05 -3.38
CA VAL A 495 16.86 23.90 -4.45
C VAL A 495 17.59 23.54 -5.72
N ALA A 496 16.85 23.36 -6.82
CA ALA A 496 17.44 23.12 -8.13
C ALA A 496 16.86 24.09 -9.17
N GLY A 497 17.65 24.33 -10.22
CA GLY A 497 17.23 25.22 -11.30
C GLY A 497 18.14 25.07 -12.52
N ARG A 498 17.81 25.85 -13.57
CA ARG A 498 18.56 25.92 -14.80
C ARG A 498 19.29 27.23 -14.90
N LEU A 499 20.59 27.21 -15.28
CA LEU A 499 21.37 28.40 -15.60
C LEU A 499 21.01 28.89 -17.00
N ASN A 500 20.82 30.21 -17.14
CA ASN A 500 20.55 30.86 -18.43
C ASN A 500 21.82 31.08 -19.24
N ASP A 501 22.98 31.23 -18.55
CA ASP A 501 24.30 31.36 -19.17
C ASP A 501 25.24 30.30 -18.56
N ILE A 502 25.69 29.38 -19.37
CA ILE A 502 26.60 28.27 -19.00
C ILE A 502 28.04 28.76 -18.84
N ALA A 503 28.38 29.96 -19.35
CA ALA A 503 29.75 30.49 -19.33
C ALA A 503 30.06 31.36 -18.08
N MET A 504 29.17 31.38 -17.07
CA MET A 504 29.40 32.11 -15.83
C MET A 504 30.48 31.44 -14.98
N ASN A 505 31.60 32.14 -14.76
CA ASN A 505 32.66 31.67 -13.86
C ASN A 505 32.37 31.88 -12.37
N ASP A 506 31.39 32.71 -12.04
CA ASP A 506 30.96 33.04 -10.66
C ASP A 506 29.43 33.01 -10.57
N PHE A 507 28.89 32.16 -9.75
CA PHE A 507 27.44 32.04 -9.47
C PHE A 507 27.15 32.62 -8.08
N PRO A 508 26.80 33.91 -7.96
CA PRO A 508 26.52 34.53 -6.66
C PRO A 508 25.16 34.06 -6.16
N ILE A 509 25.11 33.54 -4.93
CA ILE A 509 23.89 33.12 -4.24
C ILE A 509 23.82 33.86 -2.93
N GLU A 510 22.69 34.48 -2.66
CA GLU A 510 22.37 35.07 -1.37
C GLU A 510 21.28 34.21 -0.72
N VAL A 511 21.62 33.48 0.30
CA VAL A 511 20.66 32.98 1.28
C VAL A 511 20.57 34.10 2.31
N SER A 512 19.37 34.63 2.61
CA SER A 512 19.18 35.81 3.47
C SER A 512 19.82 35.67 4.87
N ALA A 513 21.10 35.42 4.92
CA ALA A 513 22.00 35.33 6.03
C ALA A 513 23.47 35.56 5.67
N LEU A 514 24.01 35.31 4.45
CA LEU A 514 25.43 35.50 4.09
C LEU A 514 25.64 35.24 2.56
N GLY A 515 26.51 36.01 1.93
CA GLY A 515 26.87 35.90 0.50
C GLY A 515 28.23 35.23 0.28
N THR A 516 28.37 34.36 -0.73
CA THR A 516 29.63 33.77 -1.19
C THR A 516 29.54 33.28 -2.65
N THR A 517 30.70 33.09 -3.31
CA THR A 517 30.86 32.61 -4.70
C THR A 517 31.34 31.17 -4.72
N PHE A 518 30.89 30.39 -5.72
CA PHE A 518 31.20 28.95 -5.85
C PHE A 518 31.92 28.67 -7.19
N PRO A 519 32.99 27.87 -7.22
CA PRO A 519 33.62 27.38 -8.46
C PRO A 519 32.85 26.18 -9.04
N ASP A 520 32.99 25.99 -10.36
CA ASP A 520 32.53 24.83 -11.11
C ASP A 520 33.25 23.53 -10.66
N GLU A 521 32.50 22.43 -10.44
CA GLU A 521 33.08 21.14 -9.99
C GLU A 521 33.19 20.10 -11.12
N GLU A 522 34.16 19.18 -10.98
CA GLU A 522 34.52 18.16 -11.97
C GLU A 522 33.40 17.10 -12.14
N TYR A 523 33.01 16.82 -13.39
CA TYR A 523 31.96 15.92 -13.84
C TYR A 523 32.20 14.45 -13.43
N ILE A 524 31.27 13.80 -12.75
CA ILE A 524 31.46 12.45 -12.22
C ILE A 524 30.42 11.43 -12.70
N PHE A 525 29.12 11.78 -12.84
CA PHE A 525 28.06 10.85 -13.18
C PHE A 525 26.97 11.46 -14.10
N GLY A 526 27.23 11.58 -15.39
CA GLY A 526 26.18 11.90 -16.39
C GLY A 526 25.28 13.10 -16.04
N ASP A 527 24.02 13.02 -16.43
CA ASP A 527 23.03 14.09 -16.31
C ASP A 527 22.28 14.10 -14.95
N PHE A 528 22.93 13.72 -13.83
CA PHE A 528 22.24 13.57 -12.55
C PHE A 528 21.59 14.88 -12.09
N THR A 529 22.22 16.02 -12.30
CA THR A 529 21.72 17.35 -11.90
C THR A 529 20.44 17.71 -12.67
N GLU A 530 20.41 17.48 -13.98
CA GLU A 530 19.20 17.63 -14.80
C GLU A 530 18.10 16.68 -14.36
N ARG A 531 18.42 15.41 -14.10
CA ARG A 531 17.46 14.41 -13.63
C ARG A 531 16.95 14.74 -12.24
N LEU A 532 17.82 15.21 -11.35
CA LEU A 532 17.45 15.65 -10.00
C LEU A 532 16.54 16.89 -10.04
N TRP A 533 16.85 17.88 -10.90
CA TRP A 533 15.96 19.00 -11.14
C TRP A 533 14.58 18.52 -11.64
N ALA A 534 14.52 17.64 -12.62
CA ALA A 534 13.27 17.10 -13.13
C ALA A 534 12.49 16.34 -12.04
N TYR A 535 13.18 15.52 -11.22
CA TYR A 535 12.59 14.82 -10.08
C TYR A 535 11.94 15.79 -9.10
N LEU A 536 12.66 16.81 -8.64
CA LEU A 536 12.15 17.82 -7.70
C LEU A 536 11.01 18.65 -8.30
N THR A 537 11.10 19.01 -9.57
CA THR A 537 10.04 19.75 -10.28
C THR A 537 8.75 18.93 -10.35
N ILE A 538 8.84 17.66 -10.71
CA ILE A 538 7.68 16.75 -10.74
C ILE A 538 7.07 16.61 -9.35
N GLN A 539 7.88 16.44 -8.31
CA GLN A 539 7.39 16.34 -6.93
C GLN A 539 6.59 17.59 -6.54
N GLN A 540 7.13 18.77 -6.80
CA GLN A 540 6.45 20.05 -6.49
C GLN A 540 5.18 20.26 -7.31
N LEU A 541 5.17 19.88 -8.60
CA LEU A 541 3.98 19.98 -9.45
C LEU A 541 2.88 19.03 -8.98
N LEU A 542 3.25 17.83 -8.52
CA LEU A 542 2.31 16.87 -7.94
C LEU A 542 1.74 17.38 -6.60
N ASP A 543 2.53 18.11 -5.82
CA ASP A 543 2.07 18.73 -4.56
C ASP A 543 1.16 19.94 -4.80
N LYS A 544 1.30 20.68 -5.92
CA LYS A 544 0.43 21.82 -6.32
C LYS A 544 -1.01 21.42 -6.70
N LYS A 545 -1.40 20.14 -6.60
CA LYS A 545 -2.81 19.68 -6.76
C LYS A 545 -3.81 20.37 -5.82
N SER A 546 -3.33 21.14 -4.86
CA SER A 546 -4.12 21.88 -3.87
C SER A 546 -4.51 23.31 -4.29
N GLY A 547 -4.08 23.79 -5.47
CA GLY A 547 -4.39 25.12 -6.00
C GLY A 547 -5.77 25.27 -6.64
N SER A 548 -6.02 26.40 -7.32
CA SER A 548 -7.23 26.61 -8.13
C SER A 548 -7.41 25.54 -9.21
N ALA A 549 -8.63 25.38 -9.75
CA ALA A 549 -8.90 24.35 -10.77
C ALA A 549 -7.99 24.49 -12.02
N GLU A 550 -7.68 25.72 -12.42
CA GLU A 550 -6.83 26.00 -13.58
C GLU A 550 -5.36 25.72 -13.29
N GLU A 551 -4.86 26.12 -12.11
CA GLU A 551 -3.50 25.83 -11.65
C GLU A 551 -3.25 24.31 -11.52
N ARG A 552 -4.24 23.57 -11.04
CA ARG A 552 -4.16 22.09 -10.96
C ARG A 552 -4.04 21.44 -12.33
N VAL A 553 -4.80 21.90 -13.32
CA VAL A 553 -4.77 21.36 -14.69
C VAL A 553 -3.39 21.63 -15.32
N ASN A 554 -2.89 22.85 -15.20
CA ASN A 554 -1.58 23.23 -15.75
C ASN A 554 -0.42 22.46 -15.07
N ALA A 555 -0.40 22.40 -13.75
CA ALA A 555 0.61 21.64 -12.99
C ALA A 555 0.57 20.13 -13.30
N THR A 556 -0.62 19.55 -13.48
CA THR A 556 -0.77 18.15 -13.85
C THR A 556 -0.25 17.88 -15.27
N ALA A 557 -0.51 18.77 -16.21
CA ALA A 557 -0.05 18.64 -17.60
C ALA A 557 1.49 18.74 -17.68
N GLU A 558 2.09 19.71 -16.99
CA GLU A 558 3.55 19.88 -16.93
C GLU A 558 4.23 18.70 -16.22
N ALA A 559 3.69 18.23 -15.10
CA ALA A 559 4.19 17.05 -14.40
C ALA A 559 4.13 15.79 -15.28
N LEU A 560 3.07 15.63 -16.07
CA LEU A 560 2.94 14.53 -17.03
C LEU A 560 3.99 14.61 -18.13
N GLU A 561 4.21 15.80 -18.72
CA GLU A 561 5.20 16.02 -19.78
C GLU A 561 6.62 15.69 -19.28
N LEU A 562 7.02 16.21 -18.12
CA LEU A 562 8.32 15.92 -17.52
C LEU A 562 8.46 14.42 -17.17
N SER A 563 7.41 13.80 -16.62
CA SER A 563 7.44 12.35 -16.29
C SER A 563 7.67 11.50 -17.53
N LEU A 564 7.05 11.84 -18.66
CA LEU A 564 7.23 11.15 -19.94
C LEU A 564 8.63 11.44 -20.53
N LYS A 565 9.10 12.69 -20.47
CA LYS A 565 10.42 13.09 -21.00
C LYS A 565 11.57 12.35 -20.30
N TYR A 566 11.51 12.23 -18.97
CA TYR A 566 12.58 11.61 -18.16
C TYR A 566 12.32 10.13 -17.84
N ASN A 567 11.26 9.53 -18.40
CA ASN A 567 10.84 8.15 -18.18
C ASN A 567 10.58 7.82 -16.69
N PHE A 568 10.02 8.76 -15.92
CA PHE A 568 9.66 8.52 -14.54
C PHE A 568 8.26 7.91 -14.42
N VAL A 569 8.14 6.81 -13.70
CA VAL A 569 6.84 6.26 -13.29
C VAL A 569 6.35 7.03 -12.06
N THR A 570 5.27 7.77 -12.24
CA THR A 570 4.68 8.70 -11.28
C THR A 570 3.19 8.35 -11.08
N PRO A 571 2.45 9.01 -10.19
CA PRO A 571 0.99 8.86 -10.13
C PRO A 571 0.25 9.16 -11.45
N LEU A 572 0.89 9.88 -12.40
CA LEU A 572 0.33 10.25 -13.70
C LEU A 572 0.74 9.30 -14.83
N THR A 573 1.77 8.49 -14.64
CA THR A 573 2.35 7.63 -15.65
C THR A 573 2.39 6.17 -15.19
N SER A 574 2.45 5.24 -16.12
CA SER A 574 2.64 3.82 -15.87
C SER A 574 3.59 3.24 -16.91
N MET A 575 4.31 2.18 -16.57
CA MET A 575 5.19 1.47 -17.50
C MET A 575 4.54 0.19 -17.98
N VAL A 576 4.55 -0.05 -19.28
CA VAL A 576 4.00 -1.25 -19.93
C VAL A 576 5.11 -2.03 -20.61
N VAL A 577 5.16 -3.33 -20.35
CA VAL A 577 6.07 -4.27 -21.02
C VAL A 577 5.23 -5.28 -21.80
N ILE A 578 5.51 -5.46 -23.09
CA ILE A 578 4.77 -6.40 -23.95
C ILE A 578 5.79 -7.32 -24.64
N LYS A 579 5.54 -8.63 -24.61
CA LYS A 579 6.24 -9.61 -25.44
C LYS A 579 5.50 -9.75 -26.76
N PRO A 580 6.08 -9.35 -27.93
CA PRO A 580 5.45 -9.57 -29.24
C PRO A 580 5.34 -11.06 -29.52
N GLN A 581 4.16 -11.53 -29.94
CA GLN A 581 3.97 -12.91 -30.39
C GLN A 581 4.73 -13.17 -31.71
N LYS A 582 5.49 -14.27 -31.75
CA LYS A 582 5.69 -14.97 -33.02
C LYS A 582 4.44 -15.80 -33.29
N GLU A 583 3.98 -15.80 -34.55
CA GLU A 583 2.93 -16.71 -35.06
C GLU A 583 3.32 -18.15 -34.78
N GLU A 584 2.97 -18.70 -33.63
CA GLU A 584 2.89 -20.15 -33.34
C GLU A 584 2.53 -20.34 -31.85
N LYS A 585 1.29 -20.79 -31.62
CA LYS A 585 0.65 -21.35 -30.41
C LYS A 585 0.45 -20.42 -29.20
N PRO A 586 -0.75 -20.44 -28.58
CA PRO A 586 -1.04 -19.70 -27.36
C PRO A 586 -0.43 -20.44 -26.16
N GLU A 587 0.78 -20.08 -25.78
CA GLU A 587 1.39 -20.48 -24.52
C GLU A 587 1.92 -19.21 -23.83
N ASP A 588 1.40 -18.98 -22.63
CA ASP A 588 1.94 -18.23 -21.51
C ASP A 588 1.82 -16.71 -21.51
N ALA A 589 0.82 -16.24 -20.75
CA ALA A 589 0.65 -14.83 -20.40
C ALA A 589 1.70 -14.37 -19.36
N LEU A 590 2.37 -13.24 -19.64
CA LEU A 590 3.20 -12.48 -18.69
C LEU A 590 2.32 -11.42 -18.03
N ILE A 591 2.23 -11.42 -16.72
CA ILE A 591 1.48 -10.42 -15.96
C ILE A 591 2.45 -9.63 -15.11
N ALA A 592 2.59 -8.32 -15.38
CA ALA A 592 3.27 -7.39 -14.50
C ALA A 592 2.22 -6.49 -13.84
N ASP A 593 2.06 -6.62 -12.55
CA ASP A 593 1.13 -5.79 -11.79
C ASP A 593 1.83 -5.18 -10.57
N LYS A 594 1.74 -3.85 -10.46
CA LYS A 594 2.10 -3.14 -9.25
C LYS A 594 0.84 -3.11 -8.39
N LEU A 595 0.84 -3.88 -7.29
CA LEU A 595 -0.25 -3.87 -6.33
C LEU A 595 -0.35 -2.49 -5.69
N THR A 596 -1.20 -1.64 -6.25
CA THR A 596 -1.55 -0.36 -5.67
C THR A 596 -2.56 -0.59 -4.56
N GLU A 597 -2.19 -0.26 -3.33
CA GLU A 597 -3.19 0.10 -2.34
C GLU A 597 -3.56 1.58 -2.53
N GLU A 598 -4.36 1.89 -3.55
CA GLU A 598 -5.15 3.12 -3.54
C GLU A 598 -6.31 2.90 -2.57
N LEU A 599 -6.17 3.44 -1.36
CA LEU A 599 -7.30 3.78 -0.53
C LEU A 599 -7.99 5.00 -1.17
N THR A 600 -8.77 4.79 -2.22
CA THR A 600 -9.91 5.67 -2.47
C THR A 600 -10.99 5.24 -1.50
N TYR A 601 -10.84 5.66 -0.26
CA TYR A 601 -11.95 5.69 0.67
C TYR A 601 -12.84 6.86 0.25
N GLN A 602 -13.88 6.57 -0.51
CA GLN A 602 -15.08 7.41 -0.47
C GLN A 602 -15.78 7.03 0.85
N PRO A 603 -16.05 7.98 1.73
CA PRO A 603 -16.86 7.70 2.91
C PRO A 603 -18.29 7.50 2.42
N THR A 604 -18.64 6.27 2.13
CA THR A 604 -20.02 5.85 2.12
C THR A 604 -20.21 5.08 3.40
N ASP A 605 -21.00 5.67 4.25
CA ASP A 605 -21.74 5.14 5.37
C ASP A 605 -21.24 3.78 5.90
N MET A 606 -20.92 3.76 7.21
CA MET A 606 -21.02 2.58 8.03
C MET A 606 -22.48 2.07 8.00
N GLU A 607 -22.97 1.65 6.85
CA GLU A 607 -23.97 0.62 6.81
C GLU A 607 -23.22 -0.68 7.12
N GLY A 608 -23.64 -1.29 8.21
CA GLY A 608 -23.09 -2.49 8.75
C GLY A 608 -22.85 -3.50 7.63
N ILE A 609 -21.80 -4.28 7.78
CA ILE A 609 -21.61 -5.53 7.06
C ILE A 609 -22.97 -6.21 7.08
N ASP A 610 -23.67 -6.11 5.94
CA ASP A 610 -24.98 -6.76 5.80
C ASP A 610 -24.66 -8.24 5.86
N GLY A 611 -25.06 -8.89 6.93
CA GLY A 611 -24.52 -10.17 7.39
C GLY A 611 -25.06 -11.38 6.65
N ASP A 612 -25.52 -11.22 5.42
CA ASP A 612 -26.01 -12.31 4.59
C ASP A 612 -24.97 -12.66 3.50
N PRO A 613 -24.89 -13.93 3.03
CA PRO A 613 -24.07 -14.26 1.88
C PRO A 613 -24.39 -13.39 0.67
N HIS A 614 -23.40 -12.63 0.19
CA HIS A 614 -23.52 -11.76 -0.96
C HIS A 614 -23.10 -12.48 -2.24
N PHE A 615 -23.89 -12.34 -3.30
CA PHE A 615 -23.65 -12.91 -4.61
C PHE A 615 -23.48 -11.79 -5.63
N ILE A 616 -22.38 -11.84 -6.39
CA ILE A 616 -22.06 -10.91 -7.46
C ILE A 616 -22.00 -11.70 -8.76
N ILE A 617 -22.81 -11.31 -9.74
CA ILE A 617 -22.85 -11.88 -11.08
C ILE A 617 -22.34 -10.80 -12.01
N GLU A 618 -21.06 -10.87 -12.36
CA GLU A 618 -20.44 -9.93 -13.28
C GLU A 618 -20.87 -10.18 -14.73
N LEU A 619 -21.06 -9.08 -15.44
CA LEU A 619 -21.43 -9.04 -16.85
C LEU A 619 -20.33 -8.27 -17.60
N PRO A 620 -19.23 -8.94 -17.96
CA PRO A 620 -18.03 -8.29 -18.52
C PRO A 620 -18.34 -7.47 -19.79
N ASP A 621 -19.27 -7.94 -20.62
CA ASP A 621 -19.65 -7.29 -21.87
C ASP A 621 -20.41 -5.95 -21.65
N GLN A 622 -21.01 -5.78 -20.47
CA GLN A 622 -21.80 -4.58 -20.12
C GLN A 622 -21.08 -3.67 -19.13
N ASN A 623 -19.92 -4.11 -18.61
CA ASN A 623 -19.19 -3.45 -17.52
C ASN A 623 -20.08 -3.13 -16.30
N ASP A 624 -20.94 -4.07 -15.95
CA ASP A 624 -21.94 -3.99 -14.89
C ASP A 624 -22.10 -5.35 -14.18
N ALA A 625 -22.85 -5.40 -13.07
CA ALA A 625 -23.11 -6.61 -12.32
C ALA A 625 -24.54 -6.65 -11.79
N LEU A 626 -25.04 -7.87 -11.52
CA LEU A 626 -26.25 -8.12 -10.74
C LEU A 626 -25.84 -8.65 -9.36
N CYS A 627 -26.45 -8.14 -8.30
CA CYS A 627 -26.17 -8.53 -6.93
C CYS A 627 -27.43 -8.96 -6.19
N PHE A 628 -27.32 -9.94 -5.30
CA PHE A 628 -28.36 -10.31 -4.37
C PHE A 628 -27.78 -10.94 -3.09
N ASN A 629 -28.55 -10.90 -2.02
CA ASN A 629 -28.22 -11.50 -0.74
C ASN A 629 -29.19 -12.63 -0.45
N ILE A 630 -28.77 -13.62 0.33
CA ILE A 630 -29.65 -14.69 0.82
C ILE A 630 -29.65 -14.67 2.34
N ASP A 631 -30.82 -14.41 2.89
CA ASP A 631 -31.09 -14.47 4.33
C ASP A 631 -31.62 -15.86 4.71
N GLU A 632 -30.77 -16.65 5.38
CA GLU A 632 -31.14 -18.00 5.83
C GLU A 632 -30.36 -18.37 7.12
N LYS A 633 -30.82 -19.35 7.86
CA LYS A 633 -30.25 -19.73 9.16
C LYS A 633 -28.81 -20.24 9.07
N PRO A 634 -27.96 -19.98 10.09
CA PRO A 634 -26.64 -20.61 10.20
C PRO A 634 -26.73 -22.13 10.15
N GLY A 635 -25.81 -22.78 9.42
CA GLY A 635 -25.79 -24.21 9.21
C GLY A 635 -26.50 -24.68 7.94
N THR A 636 -27.24 -23.80 7.25
CA THR A 636 -27.88 -24.10 5.96
C THR A 636 -26.81 -24.39 4.90
N ILE A 637 -27.05 -25.39 4.07
CA ILE A 637 -26.12 -25.80 3.00
C ILE A 637 -26.81 -25.57 1.66
N PHE A 638 -26.19 -24.72 0.82
CA PHE A 638 -26.70 -24.42 -0.52
C PHE A 638 -25.90 -25.15 -1.60
N ASN A 639 -26.57 -25.65 -2.61
CA ASN A 639 -25.95 -26.06 -3.85
C ASN A 639 -25.64 -24.81 -4.69
N LEU A 640 -24.35 -24.47 -4.82
CA LEU A 640 -23.89 -23.29 -5.54
C LEU A 640 -23.71 -23.57 -7.02
N VAL A 641 -23.08 -24.70 -7.36
CA VAL A 641 -22.81 -25.11 -8.73
C VAL A 641 -23.09 -26.62 -8.88
N LYS A 642 -23.75 -27.01 -9.94
CA LYS A 642 -23.95 -28.40 -10.34
C LYS A 642 -23.90 -28.52 -11.86
N ASP A 643 -22.93 -29.32 -12.36
CA ASP A 643 -22.86 -29.62 -13.78
C ASP A 643 -22.88 -31.16 -14.00
N PRO A 644 -24.00 -31.71 -14.46
CA PRO A 644 -24.14 -33.16 -14.67
C PRO A 644 -23.18 -33.71 -15.73
N LEU A 645 -22.76 -32.89 -16.72
CA LEU A 645 -21.89 -33.36 -17.81
C LEU A 645 -20.42 -33.40 -17.38
N THR A 646 -19.94 -32.43 -16.61
CA THR A 646 -18.57 -32.47 -16.06
C THR A 646 -18.48 -33.35 -14.81
N GLY A 647 -19.57 -33.50 -14.07
CA GLY A 647 -19.65 -34.21 -12.79
C GLY A 647 -19.13 -33.37 -11.62
N ILE A 648 -19.11 -32.04 -11.78
CA ILE A 648 -18.67 -31.11 -10.74
C ILE A 648 -19.89 -30.62 -9.96
N VAL A 649 -19.79 -30.69 -8.62
CA VAL A 649 -20.77 -30.12 -7.68
C VAL A 649 -20.07 -29.33 -6.61
N VAL A 650 -20.56 -28.13 -6.32
CA VAL A 650 -20.06 -27.28 -5.24
C VAL A 650 -21.22 -26.91 -4.30
N ASN A 651 -21.05 -27.22 -3.02
CA ASN A 651 -21.99 -26.87 -1.97
C ASN A 651 -21.31 -25.98 -0.92
N GLY A 652 -22.00 -24.95 -0.44
CA GLY A 652 -21.52 -24.02 0.59
C GLY A 652 -22.38 -24.07 1.84
N GLN A 653 -21.76 -24.16 3.02
CA GLN A 653 -22.45 -24.14 4.31
C GLN A 653 -22.29 -22.82 5.01
N THR A 654 -23.40 -22.23 5.46
CA THR A 654 -23.42 -20.99 6.22
C THR A 654 -23.01 -21.18 7.68
N ILE A 655 -22.41 -20.14 8.26
CA ILE A 655 -22.14 -19.98 9.69
C ILE A 655 -22.72 -18.64 10.16
N GLY A 656 -23.02 -18.51 11.45
CA GLY A 656 -23.46 -17.25 12.05
C GLY A 656 -22.34 -16.51 12.79
N ASP A 657 -22.71 -15.42 13.45
CA ASP A 657 -21.83 -14.71 14.36
C ASP A 657 -21.46 -15.55 15.60
N LYS A 658 -20.32 -15.25 16.25
CA LYS A 658 -19.88 -15.90 17.52
C LYS A 658 -20.85 -15.65 18.66
N LYS A 659 -21.46 -14.46 18.69
CA LYS A 659 -22.39 -14.01 19.71
C LYS A 659 -23.50 -13.23 19.03
N VAL A 660 -24.72 -13.52 19.41
CA VAL A 660 -25.91 -12.84 18.92
C VAL A 660 -26.62 -12.24 20.13
N ASP A 661 -26.91 -10.96 20.12
CA ASP A 661 -27.68 -10.32 21.18
C ASP A 661 -29.18 -10.65 21.03
N PRO A 662 -29.91 -10.87 22.14
CA PRO A 662 -31.34 -11.22 22.08
C PRO A 662 -32.14 -10.15 21.32
N GLY A 663 -32.85 -10.57 20.26
CA GLY A 663 -33.70 -9.70 19.45
C GLY A 663 -33.01 -9.05 18.23
N THR A 664 -31.72 -9.32 17.98
CA THR A 664 -31.03 -8.89 16.74
C THR A 664 -31.10 -9.98 15.66
N ARG A 665 -31.13 -9.57 14.40
CA ARG A 665 -30.99 -10.46 13.24
C ARG A 665 -29.63 -11.15 13.30
N VAL A 666 -29.58 -12.44 12.97
CA VAL A 666 -28.36 -13.22 12.93
C VAL A 666 -27.73 -13.08 11.55
N ASN A 667 -26.55 -12.46 11.48
CA ASN A 667 -25.78 -12.41 10.26
C ASN A 667 -25.23 -13.80 9.89
N THR A 668 -25.22 -14.13 8.60
CA THR A 668 -24.72 -15.40 8.08
C THR A 668 -23.64 -15.20 7.00
N TYR A 669 -22.68 -16.12 6.98
CA TYR A 669 -21.54 -16.11 6.06
C TYR A 669 -21.24 -17.54 5.63
N PHE A 670 -20.47 -17.75 4.55
CA PHE A 670 -19.98 -19.10 4.27
C PHE A 670 -18.82 -19.48 5.19
N GLY A 671 -18.94 -20.61 5.87
CA GLY A 671 -17.90 -21.17 6.76
C GLY A 671 -17.20 -22.40 6.21
N SER A 672 -17.83 -23.11 5.26
CA SER A 672 -17.27 -24.31 4.63
C SER A 672 -17.80 -24.52 3.21
N PHE A 673 -16.94 -25.04 2.34
CA PHE A 673 -17.31 -25.49 0.98
C PHE A 673 -16.98 -26.96 0.80
N GLY A 674 -17.88 -27.69 0.11
CA GLY A 674 -17.65 -29.03 -0.38
C GLY A 674 -17.60 -29.04 -1.91
N ILE A 675 -16.46 -29.44 -2.49
CA ILE A 675 -16.28 -29.58 -3.94
C ILE A 675 -16.20 -31.08 -4.26
N ILE A 676 -17.02 -31.52 -5.19
CA ILE A 676 -17.13 -32.89 -5.64
C ILE A 676 -16.79 -32.92 -7.13
N HIS A 677 -16.00 -33.91 -7.54
CA HIS A 677 -15.84 -34.29 -8.94
C HIS A 677 -16.10 -35.77 -9.09
N ASP A 678 -17.33 -36.13 -9.44
CA ASP A 678 -17.80 -37.54 -9.42
C ASP A 678 -16.98 -38.41 -10.38
N LYS A 679 -16.63 -37.92 -11.57
CA LYS A 679 -15.87 -38.71 -12.57
C LYS A 679 -14.45 -39.10 -12.09
N PHE A 680 -13.83 -38.27 -11.26
CA PHE A 680 -12.51 -38.50 -10.70
C PHE A 680 -12.57 -39.06 -9.26
N GLY A 681 -13.75 -39.20 -8.68
CA GLY A 681 -13.91 -39.67 -7.30
C GLY A 681 -13.29 -38.75 -6.26
N ILE A 682 -13.23 -37.45 -6.54
CA ILE A 682 -12.62 -36.43 -5.67
C ILE A 682 -13.71 -35.80 -4.81
N ARG A 683 -13.42 -35.65 -3.53
CA ARG A 683 -14.19 -34.82 -2.58
C ARG A 683 -13.24 -33.94 -1.80
N LEU A 684 -13.40 -32.62 -1.91
CA LEU A 684 -12.62 -31.61 -1.22
C LEU A 684 -13.52 -30.83 -0.25
N MET A 685 -13.17 -30.76 1.02
CA MET A 685 -13.81 -29.89 1.99
C MET A 685 -12.84 -28.77 2.39
N VAL A 686 -13.30 -27.55 2.30
CA VAL A 686 -12.56 -26.35 2.73
C VAL A 686 -13.36 -25.68 3.82
N SER A 687 -12.74 -25.43 4.96
CA SER A 687 -13.33 -24.65 6.05
C SER A 687 -12.37 -23.53 6.49
N THR A 688 -12.82 -22.61 7.31
CA THR A 688 -11.99 -21.53 7.89
C THR A 688 -10.76 -22.06 8.66
N GLN A 689 -10.75 -23.35 9.07
CA GLN A 689 -9.70 -23.92 9.90
C GLN A 689 -8.89 -25.02 9.19
N LYS A 690 -9.46 -25.72 8.21
CA LYS A 690 -8.84 -26.92 7.61
C LYS A 690 -9.29 -27.17 6.17
N ILE A 691 -8.42 -27.85 5.43
CA ILE A 691 -8.66 -28.34 4.07
C ILE A 691 -8.52 -29.87 4.12
N LEU A 692 -9.58 -30.58 3.75
CA LEU A 692 -9.61 -32.04 3.72
C LEU A 692 -9.86 -32.53 2.30
N VAL A 693 -8.99 -33.39 1.79
CA VAL A 693 -9.15 -34.07 0.50
C VAL A 693 -9.47 -35.54 0.76
N CYS A 694 -10.56 -36.00 0.17
CA CYS A 694 -10.94 -37.40 0.17
C CYS A 694 -10.94 -37.92 -1.28
N ALA A 695 -10.15 -38.93 -1.57
CA ALA A 695 -10.11 -39.58 -2.89
C ALA A 695 -10.43 -41.05 -2.80
N ASN A 696 -11.07 -41.60 -3.84
CA ASN A 696 -11.38 -43.03 -3.91
C ASN A 696 -10.14 -43.82 -4.38
N TYR A 697 -9.67 -44.77 -3.59
CA TYR A 697 -8.42 -45.53 -3.80
C TYR A 697 -8.52 -46.64 -4.84
N LYS A 698 -9.25 -46.45 -5.94
CA LYS A 698 -9.24 -47.36 -7.08
C LYS A 698 -8.44 -46.80 -8.26
N GLY A 699 -7.12 -46.64 -8.06
CA GLY A 699 -6.20 -46.28 -9.14
C GLY A 699 -5.31 -45.08 -8.83
N SER A 700 -4.04 -45.15 -9.20
CA SER A 700 -2.98 -44.17 -8.97
C SER A 700 -3.14 -42.84 -9.77
N SER A 701 -4.28 -42.63 -10.42
CA SER A 701 -4.51 -41.48 -11.33
C SER A 701 -5.34 -40.32 -10.73
N SER A 702 -5.93 -40.46 -9.53
CA SER A 702 -6.85 -39.45 -8.99
C SER A 702 -6.17 -38.19 -8.47
N PHE A 703 -4.93 -38.23 -8.00
CA PHE A 703 -4.18 -37.06 -7.57
C PHE A 703 -3.56 -36.26 -8.74
N SER A 704 -3.41 -36.83 -9.92
CA SER A 704 -2.93 -36.09 -11.10
C SER A 704 -3.99 -35.24 -11.79
N SER A 705 -5.24 -35.25 -11.28
CA SER A 705 -6.39 -34.60 -11.90
C SER A 705 -6.83 -33.32 -11.18
N MET A 706 -6.18 -32.98 -10.07
CA MET A 706 -6.49 -31.78 -9.29
C MET A 706 -5.19 -31.14 -8.78
N ASP A 707 -5.06 -29.82 -8.97
CA ASP A 707 -3.99 -29.03 -8.41
C ASP A 707 -4.55 -28.09 -7.33
N LEU A 708 -3.86 -27.97 -6.21
CA LEU A 708 -4.24 -27.16 -5.06
C LEU A 708 -3.12 -26.20 -4.71
N GLN A 709 -3.35 -24.92 -4.93
CA GLN A 709 -2.43 -23.86 -4.57
C GLN A 709 -2.94 -23.12 -3.32
N VAL A 710 -2.24 -23.28 -2.21
CA VAL A 710 -2.59 -22.63 -0.93
C VAL A 710 -1.71 -21.41 -0.70
N THR A 711 -2.32 -20.25 -0.57
CA THR A 711 -1.67 -19.06 -0.03
C THR A 711 -1.99 -19.00 1.45
N LYS A 712 -0.96 -19.18 2.30
CA LYS A 712 -1.13 -19.26 3.76
C LYS A 712 -1.94 -18.08 4.29
N ASP A 713 -2.97 -18.41 5.08
CA ASP A 713 -3.84 -17.44 5.75
C ASP A 713 -4.60 -16.48 4.81
N ARG A 714 -4.71 -16.77 3.51
CA ARG A 714 -5.38 -15.92 2.52
C ARG A 714 -6.35 -16.67 1.61
N SER A 715 -5.86 -17.58 0.78
CA SER A 715 -6.67 -18.20 -0.27
C SER A 715 -6.22 -19.61 -0.62
N LEU A 716 -7.16 -20.37 -1.18
CA LEU A 716 -6.95 -21.67 -1.82
C LEU A 716 -7.43 -21.56 -3.26
N THR A 717 -6.55 -21.83 -4.23
CA THR A 717 -6.93 -22.06 -5.62
C THR A 717 -7.03 -23.56 -5.88
N VAL A 718 -8.17 -23.97 -6.39
CA VAL A 718 -8.45 -25.38 -6.78
C VAL A 718 -8.54 -25.41 -8.30
N SER A 719 -7.56 -26.02 -8.96
CA SER A 719 -7.58 -26.23 -10.41
C SER A 719 -7.90 -27.69 -10.72
N LEU A 720 -8.98 -27.93 -11.42
CA LEU A 720 -9.36 -29.25 -11.91
C LEU A 720 -8.79 -29.41 -13.33
N ARG A 721 -8.01 -30.46 -13.57
CA ARG A 721 -7.26 -30.66 -14.81
C ARG A 721 -8.17 -30.59 -16.03
N ASN A 722 -7.82 -29.73 -17.00
CA ASN A 722 -8.59 -29.43 -18.23
C ASN A 722 -10.03 -29.01 -17.96
N SER A 723 -10.27 -28.30 -16.85
CA SER A 723 -11.58 -27.89 -16.39
C SER A 723 -11.46 -26.59 -15.60
N VAL A 724 -12.41 -26.32 -14.77
CA VAL A 724 -12.67 -25.08 -14.03
C VAL A 724 -11.64 -24.85 -12.93
N LYS A 725 -11.36 -23.57 -12.63
CA LYS A 725 -10.63 -23.10 -11.43
C LYS A 725 -11.57 -22.43 -10.46
N PHE A 726 -11.41 -22.75 -9.19
CA PHE A 726 -12.09 -22.09 -8.09
C PHE A 726 -11.08 -21.38 -7.18
N VAL A 727 -11.43 -20.19 -6.69
CA VAL A 727 -10.67 -19.50 -5.66
C VAL A 727 -11.54 -19.38 -4.42
N ILE A 728 -11.04 -19.87 -3.30
CA ILE A 728 -11.67 -19.76 -1.98
C ILE A 728 -10.81 -18.84 -1.14
N ILE A 729 -11.38 -17.73 -0.71
CA ILE A 729 -10.70 -16.67 0.04
C ILE A 729 -11.07 -16.78 1.52
N LEU A 730 -10.07 -16.75 2.40
CA LEU A 730 -10.26 -16.69 3.85
C LEU A 730 -10.28 -15.22 4.29
N HIS A 731 -11.45 -14.75 4.69
CA HIS A 731 -11.62 -13.45 5.34
C HIS A 731 -11.38 -13.61 6.84
N LYS A 732 -10.25 -13.05 7.32
CA LYS A 732 -9.89 -13.10 8.74
C LYS A 732 -10.50 -11.93 9.46
N VAL A 733 -11.27 -12.24 10.49
CA VAL A 733 -11.79 -11.28 11.45
C VAL A 733 -10.87 -11.24 12.68
N TRP A 734 -10.69 -10.07 13.27
CA TRP A 734 -9.89 -9.94 14.48
C TRP A 734 -10.37 -10.90 15.59
N LYS A 735 -9.48 -11.70 16.16
CA LYS A 735 -9.82 -12.79 17.12
C LYS A 735 -10.63 -12.34 18.32
N LYS A 736 -10.49 -11.08 18.75
CA LYS A 736 -11.25 -10.48 19.86
C LYS A 736 -12.50 -9.71 19.39
N HIS A 737 -12.85 -9.78 18.08
CA HIS A 737 -14.09 -9.16 17.61
C HIS A 737 -15.28 -9.66 18.42
N PRO A 738 -16.14 -8.78 18.96
CA PRO A 738 -17.18 -9.20 19.90
C PRO A 738 -18.22 -10.10 19.25
N TYR A 739 -18.50 -9.93 17.96
CA TYR A 739 -19.60 -10.59 17.24
C TYR A 739 -19.11 -11.50 16.10
N HIS A 740 -18.32 -11.01 15.15
CA HIS A 740 -17.97 -11.73 13.92
C HIS A 740 -16.86 -12.77 14.10
N GLN A 741 -16.80 -13.73 13.15
CA GLN A 741 -15.77 -14.77 13.09
C GLN A 741 -15.24 -14.90 11.64
N ASP A 742 -14.12 -15.62 11.47
CA ASP A 742 -13.54 -15.88 10.15
C ASP A 742 -14.55 -16.56 9.22
N TYR A 743 -14.60 -16.15 7.95
CA TYR A 743 -15.52 -16.68 6.94
C TYR A 743 -14.83 -16.85 5.59
N LEU A 744 -15.51 -17.47 4.63
CA LEU A 744 -14.96 -17.83 3.32
C LEU A 744 -15.72 -17.14 2.19
N GLY A 745 -14.98 -16.61 1.21
CA GLY A 745 -15.49 -16.22 -0.12
C GLY A 745 -15.23 -17.32 -1.15
N PHE A 746 -16.09 -17.45 -2.15
CA PHE A 746 -15.98 -18.43 -3.22
C PHE A 746 -16.11 -17.76 -4.59
N TYR A 747 -15.18 -18.04 -5.49
CA TYR A 747 -15.14 -17.48 -6.84
C TYR A 747 -14.82 -18.56 -7.88
N THR A 748 -15.47 -18.48 -9.03
CA THR A 748 -15.17 -19.31 -10.22
C THR A 748 -14.43 -18.47 -11.24
N LEU A 749 -13.23 -18.89 -11.66
CA LEU A 749 -12.42 -18.12 -12.61
C LEU A 749 -12.69 -18.50 -14.08
N ASP A 750 -12.88 -19.78 -14.38
CA ASP A 750 -12.97 -20.29 -15.76
C ASP A 750 -14.35 -20.92 -16.01
N SER A 751 -15.43 -20.14 -15.79
CA SER A 751 -16.82 -20.64 -15.89
C SER A 751 -17.20 -21.18 -17.27
N HIS A 752 -16.52 -20.74 -18.33
CA HIS A 752 -16.75 -21.19 -19.71
C HIS A 752 -16.42 -22.68 -19.97
N PHE A 753 -15.71 -23.34 -19.03
CA PHE A 753 -15.48 -24.80 -19.10
C PHE A 753 -16.64 -25.64 -18.60
N PHE A 754 -17.65 -25.02 -18.00
CA PHE A 754 -18.88 -25.74 -17.67
C PHE A 754 -19.73 -26.01 -18.90
N SER A 755 -20.57 -27.04 -18.80
CA SER A 755 -21.51 -27.38 -19.88
C SER A 755 -22.69 -26.42 -19.93
N GLN A 756 -23.44 -26.43 -21.01
CA GLN A 756 -24.69 -25.67 -21.15
C GLN A 756 -25.78 -26.12 -20.15
N SER A 757 -25.62 -27.24 -19.49
CA SER A 757 -26.54 -27.76 -18.45
C SER A 757 -26.10 -27.44 -17.03
N VAL A 758 -25.09 -26.57 -16.86
CA VAL A 758 -24.67 -26.13 -15.53
C VAL A 758 -25.79 -25.35 -14.84
N HIS A 759 -26.03 -25.67 -13.60
CA HIS A 759 -27.08 -25.07 -12.77
C HIS A 759 -26.58 -24.92 -11.31
N GLY A 760 -27.46 -24.58 -10.38
CA GLY A 760 -27.16 -24.26 -9.00
C GLY A 760 -27.34 -22.77 -8.73
N LEU A 761 -27.22 -22.34 -7.49
CA LEU A 761 -27.54 -20.97 -7.06
C LEU A 761 -26.76 -19.90 -7.85
N ILE A 762 -25.48 -20.16 -8.17
CA ILE A 762 -24.63 -19.28 -9.00
C ILE A 762 -24.34 -19.89 -10.38
N GLY A 763 -24.28 -21.22 -10.47
CA GLY A 763 -23.97 -21.91 -11.73
C GLY A 763 -24.93 -21.61 -12.86
N GLN A 764 -26.19 -21.30 -12.57
CA GLN A 764 -27.23 -20.92 -13.56
C GLN A 764 -26.90 -19.65 -14.37
N PHE A 765 -25.91 -18.86 -13.92
CA PHE A 765 -25.49 -17.63 -14.57
C PHE A 765 -24.23 -17.77 -15.45
N TYR A 766 -23.56 -18.93 -15.42
CA TYR A 766 -22.30 -19.12 -16.13
C TYR A 766 -22.43 -19.13 -17.66
N ASN A 767 -23.63 -19.36 -18.17
CA ASN A 767 -23.95 -19.24 -19.60
C ASN A 767 -24.47 -17.86 -19.99
N GLY A 768 -24.36 -16.86 -19.08
CA GLY A 768 -24.87 -15.49 -19.25
C GLY A 768 -26.31 -15.32 -18.77
N VAL A 769 -26.68 -14.06 -18.59
CA VAL A 769 -28.05 -13.63 -18.27
C VAL A 769 -28.35 -12.34 -19.03
N GLU A 770 -29.51 -12.31 -19.72
CA GLU A 770 -30.00 -11.11 -20.38
C GLU A 770 -30.97 -10.36 -19.46
N PHE A 771 -30.81 -9.05 -19.38
CA PHE A 771 -31.69 -8.18 -18.63
C PHE A 771 -31.78 -6.79 -19.30
N GLU A 772 -32.84 -6.09 -19.02
CA GLU A 772 -33.07 -4.71 -19.46
C GLU A 772 -33.51 -3.87 -18.26
N VAL A 773 -32.86 -2.73 -18.04
CA VAL A 773 -33.23 -1.77 -16.99
C VAL A 773 -34.05 -0.63 -17.63
N SER A 774 -35.23 -0.41 -17.12
CA SER A 774 -36.13 0.65 -17.53
C SER A 774 -36.61 1.44 -16.31
N GLU A 775 -37.13 2.65 -16.55
CA GLU A 775 -37.78 3.48 -15.53
C GLU A 775 -36.97 3.64 -14.24
N VAL A 776 -35.85 4.39 -14.32
CA VAL A 776 -35.07 4.75 -13.11
C VAL A 776 -35.81 5.85 -12.35
N PHE A 777 -36.00 5.64 -11.04
CA PHE A 777 -36.68 6.57 -10.14
C PHE A 777 -35.91 6.73 -8.81
N PRO A 778 -36.18 7.79 -8.01
CA PRO A 778 -35.53 7.98 -6.74
C PRO A 778 -35.79 6.80 -5.79
N GLY A 779 -34.72 6.20 -5.22
CA GLY A 779 -34.82 5.14 -4.24
C GLY A 779 -35.11 5.66 -2.83
N GLN A 780 -35.16 4.76 -1.85
CA GLN A 780 -35.35 5.11 -0.43
C GLN A 780 -34.16 5.86 0.15
N ASP A 781 -32.96 5.55 -0.33
CA ASP A 781 -31.69 6.18 0.08
C ASP A 781 -31.27 7.25 -0.92
N GLU A 782 -30.87 8.42 -0.41
CA GLU A 782 -30.36 9.52 -1.23
C GLU A 782 -29.05 9.07 -1.91
N GLY A 783 -29.04 9.07 -3.26
CA GLY A 783 -27.89 8.62 -4.07
C GLY A 783 -27.93 7.15 -4.51
N LYS A 784 -28.94 6.36 -4.11
CA LYS A 784 -29.16 4.97 -4.60
C LYS A 784 -30.49 4.90 -5.35
N PRO A 785 -30.52 5.14 -6.68
CA PRO A 785 -31.77 5.10 -7.43
C PRO A 785 -32.30 3.67 -7.54
N ASP A 786 -33.61 3.53 -7.50
CA ASP A 786 -34.33 2.32 -7.86
C ASP A 786 -34.64 2.28 -9.36
N ALA A 787 -34.85 1.10 -9.89
CA ALA A 787 -35.26 0.92 -11.28
C ALA A 787 -36.15 -0.31 -11.42
N LEU A 788 -36.89 -0.34 -12.53
CA LEU A 788 -37.58 -1.54 -12.96
C LEU A 788 -36.68 -2.34 -13.92
N MET A 789 -36.36 -3.58 -13.56
CA MET A 789 -35.56 -4.50 -14.37
C MET A 789 -36.44 -5.61 -14.94
N PHE A 790 -36.26 -5.91 -16.20
CA PHE A 790 -36.81 -7.10 -16.82
C PHE A 790 -35.71 -8.14 -17.02
N VAL A 791 -35.83 -9.28 -16.35
CA VAL A 791 -34.82 -10.35 -16.35
C VAL A 791 -35.49 -11.72 -16.31
N LYS A 792 -35.06 -12.68 -17.12
CA LYS A 792 -35.60 -14.05 -17.19
C LYS A 792 -37.15 -14.10 -17.25
N GLY A 793 -37.78 -13.12 -17.93
CA GLY A 793 -39.23 -13.03 -18.06
C GLY A 793 -39.97 -12.41 -16.87
N HIS A 794 -39.25 -12.00 -15.82
CA HIS A 794 -39.79 -11.36 -14.62
C HIS A 794 -39.54 -9.84 -14.64
N ARG A 795 -40.46 -9.09 -14.02
CA ARG A 795 -40.25 -7.68 -13.68
C ARG A 795 -39.90 -7.57 -12.21
N VAL A 796 -38.72 -7.05 -11.89
CA VAL A 796 -38.24 -6.90 -10.52
C VAL A 796 -37.82 -5.45 -10.28
N VAL A 797 -38.12 -4.93 -9.08
CA VAL A 797 -37.58 -3.65 -8.64
C VAL A 797 -36.18 -3.89 -8.12
N VAL A 798 -35.22 -3.10 -8.59
CA VAL A 798 -33.80 -3.21 -8.25
C VAL A 798 -33.28 -1.87 -7.76
N THR A 799 -32.27 -1.87 -6.92
CA THR A 799 -31.61 -0.67 -6.39
C THR A 799 -30.18 -0.59 -6.93
N ARG A 800 -29.75 0.56 -7.43
CA ARG A 800 -28.36 0.77 -7.85
C ARG A 800 -27.46 0.89 -6.62
N GLY A 801 -26.39 0.10 -6.56
CA GLY A 801 -25.45 0.11 -5.45
C GLY A 801 -24.06 -0.37 -5.87
N TRP A 802 -23.25 -0.65 -4.86
CA TRP A 802 -21.87 -1.14 -5.03
C TRP A 802 -21.66 -2.36 -4.12
N GLN A 803 -20.93 -3.35 -4.62
CA GLN A 803 -20.58 -4.53 -3.84
C GLN A 803 -19.07 -4.76 -3.87
N LYS A 804 -18.51 -5.29 -2.80
CA LYS A 804 -17.09 -5.61 -2.69
C LYS A 804 -16.76 -6.94 -3.35
N ASP A 805 -15.86 -6.91 -4.34
CA ASP A 805 -15.22 -8.10 -4.91
C ASP A 805 -13.80 -8.25 -4.36
N PHE A 806 -13.49 -9.41 -3.79
CA PHE A 806 -12.21 -9.70 -3.14
C PHE A 806 -11.28 -10.57 -4.00
N ARG A 807 -11.60 -10.83 -5.27
CA ARG A 807 -10.78 -11.69 -6.14
C ARG A 807 -9.38 -11.11 -6.36
N GLN A 808 -9.29 -9.82 -6.62
CA GLN A 808 -8.03 -9.12 -6.90
C GLN A 808 -7.42 -8.53 -5.63
N ASP A 809 -8.19 -7.87 -4.81
CA ASP A 809 -7.77 -7.38 -3.48
C ASP A 809 -8.46 -8.17 -2.36
N VAL A 810 -7.79 -9.21 -1.88
CA VAL A 810 -8.29 -10.09 -0.81
C VAL A 810 -8.51 -9.35 0.53
N LYS A 811 -7.91 -8.17 0.70
CA LYS A 811 -7.96 -7.44 1.96
C LYS A 811 -9.03 -6.37 1.99
N ASN A 812 -9.13 -5.53 0.93
CA ASN A 812 -10.00 -4.37 0.92
C ASN A 812 -11.20 -4.56 -0.01
N GLY A 813 -11.10 -5.47 -0.98
CA GLY A 813 -12.06 -5.66 -2.06
C GLY A 813 -12.15 -4.48 -3.03
N GLU A 814 -12.52 -4.74 -4.27
CA GLU A 814 -12.82 -3.71 -5.27
C GLU A 814 -14.32 -3.43 -5.28
N ASN A 815 -14.71 -2.15 -5.39
CA ASN A 815 -16.11 -1.79 -5.50
C ASN A 815 -16.61 -2.06 -6.92
N VAL A 816 -17.52 -3.01 -7.07
CA VAL A 816 -18.18 -3.33 -8.34
C VAL A 816 -19.57 -2.70 -8.34
N PRO A 817 -19.90 -1.83 -9.32
CA PRO A 817 -21.24 -1.28 -9.42
C PRO A 817 -22.23 -2.39 -9.80
N CYS A 818 -23.34 -2.49 -9.09
CA CYS A 818 -24.34 -3.51 -9.41
C CYS A 818 -25.77 -3.06 -9.16
N TRP A 819 -26.71 -3.77 -9.80
CA TRP A 819 -28.13 -3.70 -9.51
C TRP A 819 -28.49 -4.75 -8.48
N PHE A 820 -28.95 -4.31 -7.32
CA PHE A 820 -29.38 -5.19 -6.23
C PHE A 820 -30.79 -5.70 -6.45
N ILE A 821 -30.93 -7.03 -6.51
CA ILE A 821 -32.21 -7.73 -6.51
C ILE A 821 -32.50 -8.15 -5.06
N HIS A 822 -33.60 -7.64 -4.51
CA HIS A 822 -34.02 -7.88 -3.15
C HIS A 822 -34.72 -9.26 -2.95
N HIS A 823 -35.16 -9.57 -1.74
CA HIS A 823 -35.94 -10.77 -1.42
C HIS A 823 -35.27 -12.08 -1.82
N ASN A 824 -34.00 -12.28 -1.43
CA ASN A 824 -33.22 -13.50 -1.68
C ASN A 824 -33.03 -13.80 -3.18
N GLY A 825 -32.92 -12.77 -4.02
CA GLY A 825 -32.75 -12.92 -5.46
C GLY A 825 -34.01 -13.37 -6.21
N THR A 826 -35.19 -13.25 -5.62
CA THR A 826 -36.47 -13.68 -6.22
C THR A 826 -36.71 -12.97 -7.56
N GLY A 827 -36.98 -13.75 -8.60
CA GLY A 827 -37.19 -13.28 -9.99
C GLY A 827 -35.89 -13.23 -10.81
N LEU A 828 -34.71 -13.29 -10.17
CA LEU A 828 -33.40 -13.46 -10.83
C LEU A 828 -32.98 -14.93 -10.88
N ILE A 829 -33.06 -15.62 -9.73
CA ILE A 829 -32.77 -17.06 -9.64
C ILE A 829 -33.96 -17.87 -10.15
N ASP A 830 -33.68 -19.06 -10.67
CA ASP A 830 -34.74 -19.99 -11.10
C ASP A 830 -35.38 -20.59 -9.84
N GLY A 831 -36.72 -20.47 -9.72
CA GLY A 831 -37.45 -20.85 -8.51
C GLY A 831 -37.20 -19.92 -7.31
N VAL A 832 -36.98 -20.49 -6.13
CA VAL A 832 -36.71 -19.79 -4.88
C VAL A 832 -35.44 -20.31 -4.21
N HIS A 833 -34.76 -19.51 -3.38
CA HIS A 833 -33.49 -19.86 -2.75
C HIS A 833 -33.54 -21.17 -1.94
N THR A 834 -34.69 -21.53 -1.39
CA THR A 834 -34.87 -22.78 -0.63
C THR A 834 -34.80 -24.04 -1.52
N ASP A 835 -34.98 -23.90 -2.83
CA ASP A 835 -34.88 -25.03 -3.78
C ASP A 835 -33.42 -25.51 -3.94
N TYR A 836 -32.47 -24.66 -3.53
CA TYR A 836 -31.04 -24.95 -3.56
C TYR A 836 -30.51 -25.52 -2.23
N ILE A 837 -31.33 -25.69 -1.21
CA ILE A 837 -30.91 -26.25 0.08
C ILE A 837 -30.69 -27.74 -0.04
N VAL A 838 -29.52 -28.18 0.39
CA VAL A 838 -29.11 -29.59 0.39
C VAL A 838 -28.79 -30.11 1.79
N SER A 839 -28.90 -31.40 2.01
CA SER A 839 -28.77 -32.03 3.34
C SER A 839 -27.31 -32.30 3.77
N GLY A 840 -26.29 -31.93 2.96
CA GLY A 840 -24.89 -32.16 3.30
C GLY A 840 -23.91 -31.62 2.25
N LEU A 841 -22.69 -31.28 2.69
CA LEU A 841 -21.62 -30.70 1.84
C LEU A 841 -21.23 -31.60 0.65
N PHE A 842 -21.40 -32.90 0.78
CA PHE A 842 -21.06 -33.86 -0.27
C PHE A 842 -22.32 -34.56 -0.87
N LYS A 843 -23.45 -33.92 -0.79
CA LYS A 843 -24.66 -34.42 -1.47
C LYS A 843 -24.69 -33.90 -2.91
N THR A 844 -24.92 -34.83 -3.83
CA THR A 844 -25.30 -34.59 -5.22
C THR A 844 -26.81 -34.72 -5.28
N ILE A 845 -27.56 -33.69 -5.58
CA ILE A 845 -29.03 -33.73 -5.71
C ILE A 845 -29.40 -34.55 -6.94
#